data_45af6a0d146bf4ed32143d97ea3be395
#
_entry.id   45af6a0d146bf4ed32143d97ea3be395
#
_cell.length_a   1.000
_cell.length_b   1.000
_cell.length_c   1.000
_cell.angle_alpha   90.00
_cell.angle_beta   90.00
_cell.angle_gamma   90.00
#
_symmetry.space_group_name_H-M   'P 1'
#
loop_
_entity.id
_entity.type
_entity.pdbx_description
1 polymer ?
#
loop_
_entity_poly.entity_id
_entity_poly.type
_entity_poly.pdbx_seq_one_letter_code
_entity_poly.pdbx_strand_id
1 'polypeptide(L)'
;MKKLFIFCAFFLMASTTINAAEKIDIQSVTNGTFAAKRISGIDPLKGTDQYAQISADGKQIVKYSFKTGKQTGVLFDVNNTIGESIKSFDGYIMSPDGKRMLIQTQTESVYRRSFKAAYYIYDMQNRRLDKLSEGGKQQVPVWSPDGLQVAFVRDNNIFLVKLLYDNSESQVTKDGKFNHIINGLPDWVYEEEFSFNSALEFNADGTMLCWVKYDESAVKTYSLQLFKGMKPECKEYETYPGEYSYKYPKAGEDNAKVSVWSFDIKSKKIQQLQVPVDADGYIPRLKSTSNPARMIVYTTNRHQDELNLYAVNPRSTVSQLLIQDKVNKYVKEGTIGSVTIGNDYILMPSDRDGYTGIYLYNMNGTQLRHVGGKFDITDIYGYDEKTGDIYYQAAAINPHDRQIYVAHKNGKIERLSDKEGCNYAIFSGDYRYFINTWSDYNTPYVYTTRDNQGRVLSTNLDNKELKAKIAEYGWTQKEAFSFTTSEGVKLDGWMVKPANFDSSRKYPVIMFQYSGPGNQQVMNSWNAGSMGQGGVYDMYLAQQGYIVVCVDGRGTGGRGSDFEKSTYLNLGKLEARDQVETALYLGSLPYVDKNNIGIWGWSYGGFCTLMSMSEGRPVFKAGVAVAPPTSFRFYDTVYTERYMRTPKENAAGYDDNPISRADKLNGALLICHGLADDNVHPQNTFEYSEALVQADKDFKENIYTNRNHSIFGGNTRRHLLRQITEWFNDHLK
;
A
#
# COMPACT_ATOMS: atom_id res chain seq x y z
N MET A 1 81.95 19.00 -41.70
CA MET A 1 80.55 19.08 -42.07
C MET A 1 79.77 18.18 -41.10
N LYS A 2 79.19 18.79 -40.02
CA LYS A 2 78.39 18.07 -39.01
C LYS A 2 76.97 18.41 -39.27
N LYS A 3 76.14 17.40 -39.59
CA LYS A 3 74.68 17.56 -39.71
C LYS A 3 74.03 17.46 -38.34
N LEU A 4 73.35 18.51 -37.98
CA LEU A 4 72.52 18.62 -36.74
C LEU A 4 71.08 18.05 -37.06
N PHE A 5 70.72 16.99 -36.36
CA PHE A 5 69.36 16.46 -36.40
C PHE A 5 68.53 17.10 -35.25
N ILE A 6 67.49 17.89 -35.61
CA ILE A 6 66.52 18.42 -34.66
C ILE A 6 65.37 17.41 -34.57
N PHE A 7 65.16 16.84 -33.38
CA PHE A 7 64.02 16.00 -33.04
C PHE A 7 62.88 16.92 -32.53
N CYS A 8 61.84 17.09 -33.35
CA CYS A 8 60.60 17.69 -32.89
C CYS A 8 59.77 16.63 -32.18
N ALA A 9 59.68 16.68 -30.84
CA ALA A 9 58.74 15.91 -30.08
C ALA A 9 57.33 16.57 -30.15
N PHE A 10 56.41 15.92 -30.86
CA PHE A 10 54.98 16.25 -30.82
C PHE A 10 54.42 15.72 -29.51
N PHE A 11 54.09 16.61 -28.57
CA PHE A 11 53.21 16.30 -27.44
C PHE A 11 51.79 16.27 -27.94
N LEU A 12 51.19 15.06 -28.11
CA LEU A 12 49.75 14.89 -28.23
C LEU A 12 49.17 15.14 -26.84
N MET A 13 48.61 16.34 -26.61
CA MET A 13 47.67 16.56 -25.54
C MET A 13 46.38 15.83 -25.92
N ALA A 14 46.13 14.67 -25.30
CA ALA A 14 44.82 14.05 -25.26
C ALA A 14 43.94 14.94 -24.38
N SER A 15 43.18 15.82 -24.99
CA SER A 15 42.09 16.50 -24.32
C SER A 15 41.01 15.44 -23.99
N THR A 16 41.03 14.94 -22.78
CA THR A 16 39.85 14.24 -22.20
C THR A 16 38.76 15.27 -22.07
N THR A 17 37.86 15.31 -23.03
CA THR A 17 36.60 16.00 -22.85
C THR A 17 35.85 15.31 -21.70
N ILE A 18 35.92 15.89 -20.51
CA ILE A 18 35.01 15.53 -19.43
C ILE A 18 33.63 15.95 -19.92
N ASN A 19 32.86 15.00 -20.46
CA ASN A 19 31.46 15.22 -20.73
C ASN A 19 30.80 15.58 -19.39
N ALA A 20 30.27 16.79 -19.31
CA ALA A 20 29.45 17.18 -18.17
C ALA A 20 28.31 16.18 -18.07
N ALA A 21 28.07 15.62 -16.88
CA ALA A 21 26.96 14.69 -16.66
C ALA A 21 25.63 15.34 -17.10
N GLU A 22 24.78 14.55 -17.73
CA GLU A 22 23.42 14.99 -18.07
C GLU A 22 22.68 15.36 -16.80
N LYS A 23 21.81 16.36 -16.88
CA LYS A 23 21.01 16.80 -15.73
C LYS A 23 19.63 16.17 -15.75
N ILE A 24 19.16 15.77 -14.59
CA ILE A 24 17.77 15.36 -14.37
C ILE A 24 16.90 16.61 -14.51
N ASP A 25 15.86 16.54 -15.34
CA ASP A 25 14.85 17.58 -15.48
C ASP A 25 13.51 17.13 -14.86
N ILE A 26 12.61 18.06 -14.62
CA ILE A 26 11.33 17.77 -13.98
C ILE A 26 10.42 16.85 -14.84
N GLN A 27 10.64 16.81 -16.15
CA GLN A 27 9.91 15.90 -17.03
C GLN A 27 10.38 14.47 -16.84
N SER A 28 11.69 14.24 -16.79
CA SER A 28 12.28 12.91 -16.57
C SER A 28 11.96 12.33 -15.20
N VAL A 29 11.69 13.16 -14.19
CA VAL A 29 11.18 12.73 -12.87
C VAL A 29 9.80 12.05 -12.99
N THR A 30 8.96 12.48 -13.93
CA THR A 30 7.54 12.05 -13.97
C THR A 30 7.17 11.15 -15.13
N ASN A 31 8.04 10.98 -16.14
CA ASN A 31 7.74 10.24 -17.37
C ASN A 31 8.25 8.80 -17.40
N GLY A 32 8.81 8.31 -16.30
CA GLY A 32 9.34 6.95 -16.21
C GLY A 32 10.76 6.76 -16.77
N THR A 33 11.49 7.84 -17.12
CA THR A 33 12.88 7.76 -17.64
C THR A 33 13.79 6.93 -16.74
N PHE A 34 13.59 6.98 -15.42
CA PHE A 34 14.37 6.25 -14.41
C PHE A 34 13.61 5.10 -13.77
N ALA A 35 12.53 4.62 -14.41
CA ALA A 35 11.78 3.48 -13.90
C ALA A 35 12.63 2.20 -14.01
N ALA A 36 12.79 1.51 -12.88
CA ALA A 36 13.41 0.19 -12.89
C ALA A 36 12.49 -0.83 -13.58
N LYS A 37 13.06 -1.70 -14.39
CA LYS A 37 12.34 -2.89 -14.88
C LYS A 37 11.96 -3.76 -13.69
N ARG A 38 10.76 -4.34 -13.73
CA ARG A 38 10.23 -5.21 -12.67
C ARG A 38 9.74 -6.51 -13.26
N ILE A 39 9.89 -7.59 -12.49
CA ILE A 39 9.16 -8.84 -12.73
C ILE A 39 7.92 -8.79 -11.84
N SER A 40 6.74 -8.79 -12.46
CA SER A 40 5.45 -8.67 -11.77
C SER A 40 4.44 -9.66 -12.33
N GLY A 41 3.30 -9.84 -11.65
CA GLY A 41 2.24 -10.73 -12.10
C GLY A 41 2.61 -12.22 -12.02
N ILE A 42 3.55 -12.58 -11.16
CA ILE A 42 3.89 -13.99 -10.88
C ILE A 42 2.78 -14.55 -10.00
N ASP A 43 2.07 -15.54 -10.51
CA ASP A 43 0.99 -16.26 -9.83
C ASP A 43 1.40 -17.71 -9.60
N PRO A 44 1.88 -18.08 -8.39
CA PRO A 44 2.32 -19.45 -8.09
C PRO A 44 1.20 -20.46 -8.20
N LEU A 45 1.40 -21.51 -8.97
CA LEU A 45 0.42 -22.59 -9.12
C LEU A 45 0.52 -23.57 -7.94
N LYS A 46 -0.58 -23.69 -7.21
CA LYS A 46 -0.67 -24.46 -5.95
C LYS A 46 -0.07 -25.86 -6.07
N GLY A 47 0.81 -26.22 -5.12
CA GLY A 47 1.43 -27.53 -5.00
C GLY A 47 2.46 -27.86 -6.09
N THR A 48 2.88 -26.89 -6.89
CA THR A 48 3.86 -27.10 -7.99
C THR A 48 5.04 -26.13 -7.89
N ASP A 49 6.07 -26.39 -8.71
CA ASP A 49 7.19 -25.46 -8.92
C ASP A 49 6.96 -24.50 -10.11
N GLN A 50 5.71 -24.27 -10.49
CA GLN A 50 5.35 -23.45 -11.63
C GLN A 50 4.56 -22.22 -11.22
N TYR A 51 4.60 -21.22 -12.08
CA TYR A 51 3.77 -20.01 -11.96
C TYR A 51 3.14 -19.66 -13.30
N ALA A 52 2.03 -18.96 -13.25
CA ALA A 52 1.41 -18.36 -14.41
C ALA A 52 1.73 -16.84 -14.44
N GLN A 53 1.73 -16.27 -15.63
CA GLN A 53 1.95 -14.83 -15.85
C GLN A 53 1.22 -14.41 -17.11
N ILE A 54 0.62 -13.21 -17.07
CA ILE A 54 0.03 -12.59 -18.25
C ILE A 54 1.15 -12.09 -19.16
N SER A 55 1.06 -12.36 -20.47
CA SER A 55 1.99 -11.85 -21.47
C SER A 55 1.95 -10.31 -21.54
N ALA A 56 3.06 -9.69 -21.93
CA ALA A 56 3.19 -8.23 -21.96
C ALA A 56 2.16 -7.54 -22.89
N ASP A 57 1.66 -8.24 -23.91
CA ASP A 57 0.61 -7.75 -24.82
C ASP A 57 -0.82 -8.02 -24.33
N GLY A 58 -1.00 -8.63 -23.14
CA GLY A 58 -2.30 -8.92 -22.55
C GLY A 58 -3.12 -9.98 -23.34
N LYS A 59 -2.46 -10.87 -24.08
CA LYS A 59 -3.15 -11.86 -24.96
C LYS A 59 -3.02 -13.29 -24.51
N GLN A 60 -2.05 -13.62 -23.68
CA GLN A 60 -1.81 -14.99 -23.21
C GLN A 60 -1.62 -15.05 -21.71
N ILE A 61 -2.01 -16.18 -21.10
CA ILE A 61 -1.57 -16.60 -19.78
C ILE A 61 -0.57 -17.73 -20.01
N VAL A 62 0.69 -17.45 -19.67
CA VAL A 62 1.81 -18.34 -19.94
C VAL A 62 2.30 -18.95 -18.64
N LYS A 63 2.62 -20.24 -18.69
CA LYS A 63 3.13 -21.01 -17.56
C LYS A 63 4.64 -21.13 -17.63
N TYR A 64 5.32 -20.93 -16.50
CA TYR A 64 6.76 -20.97 -16.36
C TYR A 64 7.18 -21.89 -15.20
N SER A 65 8.39 -22.44 -15.26
CA SER A 65 9.00 -23.14 -14.13
C SER A 65 9.78 -22.12 -13.27
N PHE A 66 9.57 -22.12 -11.95
CA PHE A 66 10.41 -21.35 -11.02
C PHE A 66 11.89 -21.70 -11.16
N LYS A 67 12.19 -23.02 -11.19
CA LYS A 67 13.57 -23.52 -11.22
C LYS A 67 14.37 -23.01 -12.41
N THR A 68 13.78 -22.98 -13.60
CA THR A 68 14.50 -22.71 -14.85
C THR A 68 14.17 -21.38 -15.49
N GLY A 69 13.11 -20.69 -15.06
CA GLY A 69 12.58 -19.49 -15.70
C GLY A 69 12.02 -19.73 -17.12
N LYS A 70 11.97 -20.99 -17.58
CA LYS A 70 11.52 -21.34 -18.93
C LYS A 70 10.00 -21.52 -19.00
N GLN A 71 9.44 -21.13 -20.12
CA GLN A 71 8.05 -21.42 -20.46
C GLN A 71 7.81 -22.94 -20.50
N THR A 72 6.73 -23.39 -19.88
CA THR A 72 6.31 -24.79 -19.82
C THR A 72 4.97 -25.04 -20.52
N GLY A 73 4.22 -23.99 -20.86
CA GLY A 73 2.95 -24.11 -21.56
C GLY A 73 2.21 -22.77 -21.65
N VAL A 74 1.07 -22.80 -22.33
CA VAL A 74 0.12 -21.69 -22.41
C VAL A 74 -1.20 -22.17 -21.83
N LEU A 75 -1.76 -21.45 -20.88
CA LEU A 75 -3.02 -21.78 -20.22
C LEU A 75 -4.21 -21.14 -20.92
N PHE A 76 -4.01 -19.94 -21.52
CA PHE A 76 -5.02 -19.21 -22.25
C PHE A 76 -4.39 -18.38 -23.38
N ASP A 77 -5.06 -18.31 -24.54
CA ASP A 77 -4.67 -17.46 -25.67
C ASP A 77 -5.92 -16.91 -26.34
N VAL A 78 -6.06 -15.59 -26.41
CA VAL A 78 -7.21 -14.93 -27.05
C VAL A 78 -7.44 -15.32 -28.50
N ASN A 79 -6.36 -15.73 -29.22
CA ASN A 79 -6.43 -16.15 -30.61
C ASN A 79 -6.84 -17.62 -30.79
N ASN A 80 -6.99 -18.37 -29.69
CA ASN A 80 -7.26 -19.82 -29.71
C ASN A 80 -8.48 -20.17 -28.85
N THR A 81 -9.55 -19.40 -28.95
CA THR A 81 -10.82 -19.61 -28.26
C THR A 81 -11.93 -19.99 -29.21
N ILE A 82 -12.94 -20.73 -28.72
CA ILE A 82 -14.18 -21.08 -29.39
C ILE A 82 -15.32 -20.35 -28.67
N GLY A 83 -16.28 -19.80 -29.38
CA GLY A 83 -17.39 -19.02 -28.83
C GLY A 83 -17.11 -17.52 -28.88
N GLU A 84 -17.06 -16.86 -27.75
CA GLU A 84 -16.79 -15.42 -27.68
C GLU A 84 -15.34 -15.10 -28.09
N SER A 85 -15.14 -13.87 -28.56
CA SER A 85 -13.82 -13.35 -28.98
C SER A 85 -13.50 -12.06 -28.27
N ILE A 86 -12.31 -12.00 -27.68
CA ILE A 86 -11.78 -10.80 -27.01
C ILE A 86 -10.41 -10.43 -27.61
N LYS A 87 -10.05 -9.16 -27.60
CA LYS A 87 -8.78 -8.70 -28.19
C LYS A 87 -7.61 -8.79 -27.19
N SER A 88 -7.89 -8.57 -25.93
CA SER A 88 -6.95 -8.60 -24.80
C SER A 88 -7.75 -8.74 -23.51
N PHE A 89 -7.07 -8.99 -22.42
CA PHE A 89 -7.67 -9.10 -21.09
C PHE A 89 -6.79 -8.44 -20.02
N ASP A 90 -7.41 -8.12 -18.88
CA ASP A 90 -6.78 -7.36 -17.79
C ASP A 90 -6.34 -8.26 -16.63
N GLY A 91 -6.98 -9.42 -16.46
CA GLY A 91 -6.73 -10.34 -15.37
C GLY A 91 -7.45 -11.68 -15.56
N TYR A 92 -7.22 -12.61 -14.62
CA TYR A 92 -7.91 -13.90 -14.61
C TYR A 92 -8.04 -14.43 -13.19
N ILE A 93 -8.99 -15.36 -12.99
CA ILE A 93 -9.17 -16.11 -11.74
C ILE A 93 -9.33 -17.59 -12.09
N MET A 94 -8.37 -18.42 -11.66
CA MET A 94 -8.43 -19.87 -11.86
C MET A 94 -9.52 -20.48 -11.00
N SER A 95 -10.29 -21.43 -11.54
CA SER A 95 -11.21 -22.24 -10.73
C SER A 95 -10.43 -23.14 -9.76
N PRO A 96 -10.97 -23.46 -8.57
CA PRO A 96 -10.26 -24.29 -7.59
C PRO A 96 -9.93 -25.69 -8.09
N ASP A 97 -10.72 -26.24 -9.02
CA ASP A 97 -10.49 -27.54 -9.67
C ASP A 97 -9.45 -27.49 -10.81
N GLY A 98 -8.96 -26.28 -11.16
CA GLY A 98 -7.95 -26.05 -12.21
C GLY A 98 -8.43 -26.30 -13.63
N LYS A 99 -9.74 -26.43 -13.88
CA LYS A 99 -10.29 -26.76 -15.21
C LYS A 99 -10.81 -25.55 -15.97
N ARG A 100 -11.11 -24.45 -15.28
CA ARG A 100 -11.71 -23.23 -15.84
C ARG A 100 -11.01 -21.99 -15.34
N MET A 101 -11.24 -20.88 -16.01
CA MET A 101 -10.83 -19.55 -15.60
C MET A 101 -11.96 -18.56 -15.80
N LEU A 102 -12.01 -17.54 -14.94
CA LEU A 102 -12.66 -16.28 -15.27
C LEU A 102 -11.63 -15.36 -15.91
N ILE A 103 -11.94 -14.87 -17.10
CA ILE A 103 -11.10 -13.92 -17.84
C ILE A 103 -11.72 -12.52 -17.66
N GLN A 104 -10.94 -11.58 -17.11
CA GLN A 104 -11.35 -10.22 -16.80
C GLN A 104 -11.01 -9.27 -17.94
N THR A 105 -11.97 -8.44 -18.34
CA THR A 105 -11.80 -7.44 -19.40
C THR A 105 -12.53 -6.15 -19.04
N GLN A 106 -12.19 -5.06 -19.75
CA GLN A 106 -12.89 -3.76 -19.64
C GLN A 106 -12.99 -3.26 -18.20
N THR A 107 -11.90 -3.35 -17.47
CA THR A 107 -11.83 -2.95 -16.06
C THR A 107 -12.03 -1.46 -15.88
N GLU A 108 -12.92 -1.06 -14.97
CA GLU A 108 -13.19 0.31 -14.55
C GLU A 108 -13.00 0.42 -13.04
N SER A 109 -12.06 1.24 -12.60
CA SER A 109 -11.84 1.50 -11.17
C SER A 109 -13.06 2.18 -10.55
N VAL A 110 -13.39 1.80 -9.31
CA VAL A 110 -14.43 2.43 -8.50
C VAL A 110 -13.78 3.25 -7.39
N TYR A 111 -13.06 2.60 -6.48
CA TYR A 111 -12.26 3.21 -5.42
C TYR A 111 -10.81 2.71 -5.52
N ARG A 112 -10.06 2.76 -4.44
CA ARG A 112 -8.64 2.38 -4.43
C ARG A 112 -8.40 0.93 -4.84
N ARG A 113 -9.29 0.00 -4.46
CA ARG A 113 -9.15 -1.45 -4.69
C ARG A 113 -10.30 -2.05 -5.47
N SER A 114 -11.48 -1.45 -5.41
CA SER A 114 -12.67 -1.93 -6.10
C SER A 114 -12.71 -1.47 -7.55
N PHE A 115 -13.27 -2.33 -8.38
CA PHE A 115 -13.48 -2.10 -9.80
C PHE A 115 -14.65 -2.91 -10.32
N LYS A 116 -15.16 -2.52 -11.47
CA LYS A 116 -16.15 -3.26 -12.27
C LYS A 116 -15.45 -3.79 -13.52
N ALA A 117 -15.77 -5.01 -13.94
CA ALA A 117 -15.21 -5.60 -15.15
C ALA A 117 -16.22 -6.53 -15.83
N ALA A 118 -16.04 -6.77 -17.11
CA ALA A 118 -16.73 -7.83 -17.82
C ALA A 118 -15.92 -9.12 -17.69
N TYR A 119 -16.58 -10.19 -17.24
CA TYR A 119 -15.93 -11.48 -17.06
C TYR A 119 -16.45 -12.49 -18.06
N TYR A 120 -15.55 -13.39 -18.48
CA TYR A 120 -15.81 -14.51 -19.34
C TYR A 120 -15.39 -15.80 -18.64
N ILE A 121 -16.17 -16.88 -18.84
CA ILE A 121 -15.83 -18.23 -18.40
C ILE A 121 -15.05 -18.90 -19.51
N TYR A 122 -13.84 -19.34 -19.24
CA TYR A 122 -13.02 -20.13 -20.15
C TYR A 122 -12.90 -21.57 -19.67
N ASP A 123 -13.42 -22.53 -20.47
CA ASP A 123 -13.21 -23.95 -20.28
C ASP A 123 -11.88 -24.35 -20.94
N MET A 124 -10.90 -24.76 -20.14
CA MET A 124 -9.55 -25.06 -20.62
C MET A 124 -9.47 -26.33 -21.47
N GLN A 125 -10.37 -27.31 -21.27
CA GLN A 125 -10.38 -28.54 -22.02
C GLN A 125 -10.90 -28.33 -23.46
N ASN A 126 -11.99 -27.56 -23.58
CA ASN A 126 -12.68 -27.34 -24.85
C ASN A 126 -12.26 -26.02 -25.50
N ARG A 127 -11.47 -25.19 -24.82
CA ARG A 127 -11.06 -23.82 -25.24
C ARG A 127 -12.26 -22.91 -25.52
N ARG A 128 -13.38 -23.17 -24.83
CA ARG A 128 -14.61 -22.43 -25.01
C ARG A 128 -14.61 -21.21 -24.08
N LEU A 129 -14.92 -20.05 -24.66
CA LEU A 129 -15.05 -18.78 -23.97
C LEU A 129 -16.50 -18.32 -24.06
N ASP A 130 -17.18 -18.16 -22.94
CA ASP A 130 -18.55 -17.67 -22.84
C ASP A 130 -18.61 -16.48 -21.86
N LYS A 131 -19.55 -15.55 -22.08
CA LYS A 131 -19.77 -14.49 -21.09
C LYS A 131 -20.23 -15.06 -19.75
N LEU A 132 -19.76 -14.46 -18.66
CA LEU A 132 -20.26 -14.81 -17.33
C LEU A 132 -21.70 -14.31 -17.13
N SER A 133 -22.04 -13.14 -17.66
CA SER A 133 -23.34 -12.49 -17.51
C SER A 133 -23.65 -11.57 -18.68
N GLU A 134 -24.91 -11.51 -19.10
CA GLU A 134 -25.41 -10.54 -20.07
C GLU A 134 -25.93 -9.25 -19.39
N GLY A 135 -26.01 -9.22 -18.07
CA GLY A 135 -26.59 -8.12 -17.28
C GLY A 135 -25.67 -6.93 -17.02
N GLY A 136 -24.49 -6.85 -17.69
CA GLY A 136 -23.52 -5.76 -17.49
C GLY A 136 -22.29 -6.19 -16.67
N LYS A 137 -21.44 -5.23 -16.27
CA LYS A 137 -20.20 -5.50 -15.54
C LYS A 137 -20.43 -6.06 -14.14
N GLN A 138 -19.51 -6.88 -13.68
CA GLN A 138 -19.55 -7.55 -12.40
C GLN A 138 -18.43 -7.06 -11.48
N GLN A 139 -18.61 -7.28 -10.19
CA GLN A 139 -17.60 -7.06 -9.15
C GLN A 139 -17.35 -8.35 -8.37
N VAL A 140 -16.13 -8.58 -7.97
CA VAL A 140 -15.66 -9.64 -7.05
C VAL A 140 -16.24 -11.03 -7.33
N PRO A 141 -16.11 -11.58 -8.54
CA PRO A 141 -16.61 -12.91 -8.82
C PRO A 141 -15.80 -13.95 -8.03
N VAL A 142 -16.51 -14.91 -7.43
CA VAL A 142 -15.93 -16.02 -6.65
C VAL A 142 -16.41 -17.35 -7.20
N TRP A 143 -15.48 -18.31 -7.34
CA TRP A 143 -15.79 -19.67 -7.72
C TRP A 143 -16.33 -20.50 -6.55
N SER A 144 -17.28 -21.39 -6.83
CA SER A 144 -17.53 -22.50 -5.92
C SER A 144 -16.34 -23.48 -5.92
N PRO A 145 -16.11 -24.24 -4.82
CA PRO A 145 -14.97 -25.15 -4.73
C PRO A 145 -14.90 -26.22 -5.83
N ASP A 146 -16.05 -26.63 -6.36
CA ASP A 146 -16.15 -27.59 -7.49
C ASP A 146 -15.97 -26.95 -8.88
N GLY A 147 -15.81 -25.61 -8.96
CA GLY A 147 -15.65 -24.87 -10.20
C GLY A 147 -16.89 -24.86 -11.10
N LEU A 148 -18.09 -25.16 -10.57
CA LEU A 148 -19.33 -25.30 -11.33
C LEU A 148 -20.33 -24.17 -11.09
N GLN A 149 -20.00 -23.24 -10.18
CA GLN A 149 -20.79 -22.06 -9.91
C GLN A 149 -19.88 -20.84 -9.75
N VAL A 150 -20.40 -19.65 -10.09
CA VAL A 150 -19.75 -18.37 -9.85
C VAL A 150 -20.77 -17.44 -9.20
N ALA A 151 -20.42 -16.89 -8.05
CA ALA A 151 -21.16 -15.79 -7.45
C ALA A 151 -20.44 -14.48 -7.68
N PHE A 152 -21.16 -13.39 -7.89
CA PHE A 152 -20.60 -12.05 -8.07
C PHE A 152 -21.56 -10.98 -7.56
N VAL A 153 -21.07 -9.75 -7.48
CA VAL A 153 -21.90 -8.59 -7.11
C VAL A 153 -22.11 -7.68 -8.32
N ARG A 154 -23.33 -7.19 -8.47
CA ARG A 154 -23.74 -6.15 -9.41
C ARG A 154 -24.78 -5.26 -8.74
N ASP A 155 -24.56 -3.94 -8.77
CA ASP A 155 -25.44 -2.94 -8.15
C ASP A 155 -25.79 -3.29 -6.69
N ASN A 156 -24.75 -3.61 -5.89
CA ASN A 156 -24.81 -3.98 -4.47
C ASN A 156 -25.64 -5.25 -4.17
N ASN A 157 -26.00 -6.04 -5.19
CA ASN A 157 -26.73 -7.29 -5.05
C ASN A 157 -25.91 -8.46 -5.54
N ILE A 158 -26.08 -9.60 -4.88
CA ILE A 158 -25.41 -10.85 -5.21
C ILE A 158 -26.18 -11.60 -6.28
N PHE A 159 -25.45 -12.11 -7.25
CA PHE A 159 -25.92 -12.97 -8.33
C PHE A 159 -25.17 -14.30 -8.32
N LEU A 160 -25.81 -15.35 -8.77
CA LEU A 160 -25.26 -16.72 -8.86
C LEU A 160 -25.46 -17.24 -10.27
N VAL A 161 -24.36 -17.67 -10.90
CA VAL A 161 -24.37 -18.37 -12.19
C VAL A 161 -24.05 -19.85 -11.97
N LYS A 162 -24.87 -20.73 -12.55
CA LYS A 162 -24.69 -22.19 -12.51
C LYS A 162 -24.30 -22.72 -13.90
N LEU A 163 -23.06 -23.21 -14.03
CA LEU A 163 -22.51 -23.62 -15.31
C LEU A 163 -23.20 -24.84 -15.90
N LEU A 164 -23.58 -25.81 -15.07
CA LEU A 164 -24.28 -27.01 -15.50
C LEU A 164 -25.69 -26.78 -16.06
N TYR A 165 -26.23 -25.58 -15.86
CA TYR A 165 -27.57 -25.19 -16.34
C TYR A 165 -27.45 -24.05 -17.37
N ASP A 166 -26.59 -24.24 -18.35
CA ASP A 166 -26.37 -23.29 -19.46
C ASP A 166 -26.04 -21.90 -18.98
N ASN A 167 -25.12 -21.81 -18.01
CA ASN A 167 -24.70 -20.55 -17.36
C ASN A 167 -25.88 -19.73 -16.83
N SER A 168 -26.93 -20.39 -16.33
CA SER A 168 -28.13 -19.70 -15.83
C SER A 168 -27.79 -18.78 -14.66
N GLU A 169 -28.12 -17.49 -14.79
CA GLU A 169 -27.98 -16.47 -13.77
C GLU A 169 -29.23 -16.37 -12.91
N SER A 170 -29.07 -16.23 -11.61
CA SER A 170 -30.16 -15.94 -10.66
C SER A 170 -29.71 -14.89 -9.66
N GLN A 171 -30.61 -13.96 -9.33
CA GLN A 171 -30.38 -12.95 -8.30
C GLN A 171 -30.65 -13.53 -6.91
N VAL A 172 -29.65 -13.42 -6.00
CA VAL A 172 -29.73 -13.92 -4.62
C VAL A 172 -30.29 -12.88 -3.68
N THR A 173 -29.76 -11.64 -3.71
CA THR A 173 -30.25 -10.53 -2.88
C THR A 173 -30.94 -9.47 -3.73
N LYS A 174 -31.90 -8.72 -3.13
CA LYS A 174 -32.71 -7.73 -3.87
C LYS A 174 -32.80 -6.37 -3.15
N ASP A 175 -32.18 -6.25 -2.02
CA ASP A 175 -32.24 -5.06 -1.17
C ASP A 175 -31.01 -4.13 -1.33
N GLY A 176 -30.04 -4.54 -2.16
CA GLY A 176 -28.86 -3.74 -2.47
C GLY A 176 -29.22 -2.43 -3.15
N LYS A 177 -28.67 -1.33 -2.65
CA LYS A 177 -28.91 0.02 -3.17
C LYS A 177 -27.75 0.92 -2.79
N PHE A 178 -27.26 1.70 -3.75
CA PHE A 178 -26.17 2.66 -3.53
C PHE A 178 -26.50 3.64 -2.39
N ASN A 179 -25.53 3.88 -1.51
CA ASN A 179 -25.66 4.70 -0.30
C ASN A 179 -26.69 4.19 0.72
N HIS A 180 -27.08 2.92 0.67
CA HIS A 180 -28.01 2.30 1.62
C HIS A 180 -27.55 0.92 2.05
N ILE A 181 -27.68 -0.08 1.16
CA ILE A 181 -27.39 -1.48 1.47
C ILE A 181 -26.38 -2.03 0.48
N ILE A 182 -25.33 -2.66 1.01
CA ILE A 182 -24.33 -3.34 0.21
C ILE A 182 -24.27 -4.81 0.64
N ASN A 183 -24.36 -5.73 -0.32
CA ASN A 183 -24.21 -7.16 -0.09
C ASN A 183 -22.95 -7.68 -0.76
N GLY A 184 -22.02 -8.25 0.01
CA GLY A 184 -20.84 -8.94 -0.50
C GLY A 184 -19.67 -8.07 -0.94
N LEU A 185 -19.77 -6.74 -0.83
CA LEU A 185 -18.70 -5.77 -0.99
C LEU A 185 -18.52 -5.00 0.30
N PRO A 186 -17.32 -4.54 0.65
CA PRO A 186 -17.13 -3.56 1.71
C PRO A 186 -17.71 -2.20 1.30
N ASP A 187 -18.12 -1.39 2.29
CA ASP A 187 -18.35 0.03 2.08
C ASP A 187 -17.01 0.78 1.91
N TRP A 188 -17.07 2.09 1.66
CA TRP A 188 -15.87 2.90 1.39
C TRP A 188 -14.81 2.77 2.51
N VAL A 189 -15.22 2.93 3.78
CA VAL A 189 -14.27 2.94 4.90
C VAL A 189 -13.66 1.56 5.18
N TYR A 190 -14.42 0.48 5.00
CA TYR A 190 -13.89 -0.87 5.12
C TYR A 190 -12.90 -1.21 4.00
N GLU A 191 -13.21 -0.80 2.75
CA GLU A 191 -12.29 -0.99 1.62
C GLU A 191 -10.98 -0.26 1.85
N GLU A 192 -11.04 1.01 2.26
CA GLU A 192 -9.88 1.85 2.45
C GLU A 192 -9.03 1.37 3.63
N GLU A 193 -9.64 1.15 4.80
CA GLU A 193 -8.94 1.02 6.07
C GLU A 193 -8.71 -0.42 6.54
N PHE A 194 -9.45 -1.39 5.99
CA PHE A 194 -9.17 -2.82 6.20
C PHE A 194 -8.58 -3.51 4.96
N SER A 195 -8.30 -2.77 3.90
CA SER A 195 -7.53 -3.20 2.74
C SER A 195 -8.08 -4.43 2.01
N PHE A 196 -9.38 -4.45 1.66
CA PHE A 196 -10.01 -5.52 0.87
C PHE A 196 -11.17 -4.98 0.02
N ASN A 197 -11.63 -5.78 -0.95
CA ASN A 197 -12.72 -5.42 -1.85
C ASN A 197 -13.81 -6.50 -2.01
N SER A 198 -13.65 -7.67 -1.34
CA SER A 198 -14.62 -8.76 -1.42
C SER A 198 -15.00 -9.27 -0.04
N ALA A 199 -16.32 -9.35 0.21
CA ALA A 199 -16.91 -9.87 1.43
C ALA A 199 -17.92 -11.00 1.12
N LEU A 200 -17.57 -11.85 0.15
CA LEU A 200 -18.41 -12.92 -0.42
C LEU A 200 -17.56 -14.20 -0.55
N GLU A 201 -18.06 -15.33 -0.02
CA GLU A 201 -17.35 -16.61 -0.02
C GLU A 201 -18.34 -17.80 -0.10
N PHE A 202 -17.98 -18.85 -0.84
CA PHE A 202 -18.62 -20.15 -0.69
C PHE A 202 -18.07 -20.91 0.51
N ASN A 203 -18.86 -21.79 1.12
CA ASN A 203 -18.34 -22.79 2.05
C ASN A 203 -17.60 -23.93 1.28
N ALA A 204 -16.92 -24.81 2.00
CA ALA A 204 -16.00 -25.80 1.43
C ALA A 204 -16.62 -26.78 0.40
N ASP A 205 -17.91 -27.06 0.48
CA ASP A 205 -18.61 -27.96 -0.46
C ASP A 205 -19.47 -27.23 -1.51
N GLY A 206 -19.42 -25.87 -1.52
CA GLY A 206 -20.17 -25.05 -2.47
C GLY A 206 -21.69 -25.06 -2.29
N THR A 207 -22.19 -25.58 -1.16
CA THR A 207 -23.66 -25.69 -0.90
C THR A 207 -24.22 -24.44 -0.22
N MET A 208 -23.36 -23.63 0.38
CA MET A 208 -23.70 -22.36 1.03
C MET A 208 -22.89 -21.21 0.47
N LEU A 209 -23.54 -20.09 0.21
CA LEU A 209 -22.89 -18.82 -0.12
C LEU A 209 -23.03 -17.89 1.06
N CYS A 210 -21.94 -17.31 1.54
CA CYS A 210 -21.90 -16.44 2.71
C CYS A 210 -21.37 -15.05 2.35
N TRP A 211 -21.90 -14.00 2.98
CA TRP A 211 -21.45 -12.63 2.74
C TRP A 211 -21.63 -11.75 3.97
N VAL A 212 -20.86 -10.65 3.99
CA VAL A 212 -21.12 -9.54 4.91
C VAL A 212 -22.05 -8.56 4.22
N LYS A 213 -23.08 -8.14 4.95
CA LYS A 213 -24.02 -7.08 4.57
C LYS A 213 -23.71 -5.83 5.36
N TYR A 214 -23.65 -4.72 4.66
CA TYR A 214 -23.40 -3.39 5.21
C TYR A 214 -24.66 -2.54 5.03
N ASP A 215 -25.25 -2.08 6.12
CA ASP A 215 -26.33 -1.08 6.11
C ASP A 215 -25.73 0.28 6.45
N GLU A 216 -25.45 1.07 5.42
CA GLU A 216 -24.89 2.41 5.52
C GLU A 216 -25.95 3.52 5.49
N SER A 217 -27.25 3.16 5.67
CA SER A 217 -28.37 4.13 5.57
C SER A 217 -28.22 5.29 6.55
N ALA A 218 -27.73 5.02 7.78
CA ALA A 218 -27.53 6.02 8.82
C ALA A 218 -26.18 6.75 8.72
N VAL A 219 -25.24 6.27 7.89
CA VAL A 219 -23.93 6.89 7.70
C VAL A 219 -24.10 8.23 7.00
N LYS A 220 -23.40 9.27 7.47
CA LYS A 220 -23.44 10.58 6.85
C LYS A 220 -22.79 10.59 5.47
N THR A 221 -23.34 11.42 4.60
CA THR A 221 -22.86 11.59 3.22
C THR A 221 -21.86 12.74 3.14
N TYR A 222 -20.79 12.54 2.37
CA TYR A 222 -19.92 13.61 1.90
C TYR A 222 -20.09 13.81 0.40
N SER A 223 -20.03 15.06 -0.07
CA SER A 223 -20.22 15.41 -1.48
C SER A 223 -18.97 16.11 -2.03
N LEU A 224 -18.47 15.61 -3.14
CA LEU A 224 -17.39 16.19 -3.90
C LEU A 224 -17.97 16.95 -5.10
N GLN A 225 -17.54 18.19 -5.29
CA GLN A 225 -17.90 18.96 -6.47
C GLN A 225 -16.99 18.59 -7.65
N LEU A 226 -17.61 18.30 -8.79
CA LEU A 226 -16.92 17.93 -10.03
C LEU A 226 -17.18 18.96 -11.11
N PHE A 227 -16.20 19.12 -11.99
CA PHE A 227 -16.24 20.06 -13.10
C PHE A 227 -15.96 19.33 -14.41
N LYS A 228 -16.18 19.98 -15.55
CA LYS A 228 -15.85 19.42 -16.86
C LYS A 228 -14.41 18.89 -16.89
N GLY A 229 -13.45 19.66 -16.41
CA GLY A 229 -12.04 19.28 -16.45
C GLY A 229 -11.52 19.00 -17.84
N MET A 230 -10.36 18.36 -17.93
CA MET A 230 -9.74 17.98 -19.20
C MET A 230 -9.16 16.57 -19.21
N LYS A 231 -8.65 16.06 -18.03
CA LYS A 231 -8.06 14.72 -17.90
C LYS A 231 -8.27 14.17 -16.48
N PRO A 232 -9.34 13.43 -16.21
CA PRO A 232 -10.41 13.08 -17.15
C PRO A 232 -11.30 14.29 -17.51
N GLU A 233 -11.94 14.20 -18.68
CA GLU A 233 -12.96 15.16 -19.11
C GLU A 233 -14.35 14.59 -18.76
N CYS A 234 -15.15 15.37 -18.03
CA CYS A 234 -16.54 15.07 -17.66
C CYS A 234 -17.45 16.02 -18.45
N LYS A 235 -17.77 15.65 -19.67
CA LYS A 235 -18.55 16.51 -20.62
C LYS A 235 -19.93 16.87 -20.11
N GLU A 236 -20.53 16.03 -19.27
CA GLU A 236 -21.82 16.28 -18.62
C GLU A 236 -21.81 17.51 -17.71
N TYR A 237 -20.64 17.96 -17.27
CA TYR A 237 -20.47 19.13 -16.40
C TYR A 237 -19.93 20.36 -17.15
N GLU A 238 -20.29 20.50 -18.42
CA GLU A 238 -19.74 21.56 -19.28
C GLU A 238 -20.13 22.96 -18.81
N THR A 239 -21.38 23.15 -18.39
CA THR A 239 -21.91 24.46 -18.00
C THR A 239 -22.10 24.59 -16.49
N TYR A 240 -22.62 23.55 -15.86
CA TYR A 240 -22.83 23.50 -14.41
C TYR A 240 -21.98 22.40 -13.80
N PRO A 241 -21.38 22.63 -12.62
CA PRO A 241 -20.64 21.58 -11.93
C PRO A 241 -21.58 20.43 -11.53
N GLY A 242 -21.00 19.23 -11.44
CA GLY A 242 -21.65 18.05 -10.91
C GLY A 242 -21.28 17.79 -9.46
N GLU A 243 -21.93 16.77 -8.90
CA GLU A 243 -21.68 16.34 -7.53
C GLU A 243 -21.56 14.82 -7.48
N TYR A 244 -20.57 14.33 -6.76
CA TYR A 244 -20.45 12.93 -6.38
C TYR A 244 -20.61 12.79 -4.88
N SER A 245 -21.69 12.14 -4.46
CA SER A 245 -22.05 11.98 -3.05
C SER A 245 -21.91 10.52 -2.63
N TYR A 246 -21.20 10.26 -1.55
CA TYR A 246 -20.98 8.91 -1.02
C TYR A 246 -20.94 8.91 0.50
N LYS A 247 -21.10 7.73 1.09
CA LYS A 247 -21.06 7.54 2.53
C LYS A 247 -19.63 7.55 3.06
N TYR A 248 -19.39 8.48 3.99
CA TYR A 248 -18.07 8.63 4.62
C TYR A 248 -18.26 8.95 6.12
N PRO A 249 -18.04 7.97 7.00
CA PRO A 249 -18.18 8.18 8.43
C PRO A 249 -16.95 8.91 8.97
N LYS A 250 -17.12 10.14 9.47
CA LYS A 250 -16.04 10.88 10.14
C LYS A 250 -15.89 10.43 11.59
N ALA A 251 -14.71 10.64 12.17
CA ALA A 251 -14.39 10.24 13.53
C ALA A 251 -15.50 10.66 14.52
N GLY A 252 -15.97 9.71 15.33
CA GLY A 252 -17.07 9.88 16.29
C GLY A 252 -18.47 9.68 15.71
N GLU A 253 -18.61 9.55 14.40
CA GLU A 253 -19.92 9.34 13.75
C GLU A 253 -20.25 7.85 13.63
N ASP A 254 -21.49 7.57 13.21
CA ASP A 254 -21.98 6.21 13.02
C ASP A 254 -21.30 5.56 11.79
N ASN A 255 -20.86 4.32 11.97
CA ASN A 255 -20.46 3.42 10.89
C ASN A 255 -21.66 2.65 10.32
N ALA A 256 -21.46 1.99 9.17
CA ALA A 256 -22.42 1.04 8.65
C ALA A 256 -22.72 -0.06 9.68
N LYS A 257 -23.98 -0.46 9.80
CA LYS A 257 -24.37 -1.64 10.57
C LYS A 257 -24.02 -2.89 9.79
N VAL A 258 -23.24 -3.79 10.42
CA VAL A 258 -22.72 -4.97 9.73
C VAL A 258 -23.33 -6.26 10.26
N SER A 259 -23.57 -7.20 9.37
CA SER A 259 -24.09 -8.53 9.69
C SER A 259 -23.62 -9.56 8.67
N VAL A 260 -23.55 -10.82 9.06
CA VAL A 260 -23.15 -11.92 8.19
C VAL A 260 -24.39 -12.74 7.84
N TRP A 261 -24.49 -13.11 6.56
CA TRP A 261 -25.63 -13.82 6.00
C TRP A 261 -25.19 -15.05 5.24
N SER A 262 -26.05 -16.04 5.12
CA SER A 262 -25.86 -17.22 4.28
C SER A 262 -27.06 -17.48 3.38
N PHE A 263 -26.80 -18.08 2.23
CA PHE A 263 -27.77 -18.56 1.26
C PHE A 263 -27.54 -20.04 1.00
N ASP A 264 -28.53 -20.87 1.26
CA ASP A 264 -28.53 -22.28 0.92
C ASP A 264 -28.87 -22.45 -0.57
N ILE A 265 -27.92 -22.94 -1.36
CA ILE A 265 -28.03 -23.06 -2.84
C ILE A 265 -29.18 -23.95 -3.26
N LYS A 266 -29.49 -24.99 -2.48
CA LYS A 266 -30.56 -25.97 -2.79
C LYS A 266 -31.93 -25.48 -2.39
N SER A 267 -32.09 -25.07 -1.11
CA SER A 267 -33.38 -24.64 -0.58
C SER A 267 -33.69 -23.18 -0.89
N LYS A 268 -32.70 -22.39 -1.35
CA LYS A 268 -32.79 -20.93 -1.59
C LYS A 268 -33.14 -20.13 -0.32
N LYS A 269 -32.91 -20.71 0.85
CA LYS A 269 -33.16 -20.03 2.13
C LYS A 269 -32.00 -19.05 2.39
N ILE A 270 -32.36 -17.81 2.71
CA ILE A 270 -31.44 -16.77 3.22
C ILE A 270 -31.65 -16.67 4.72
N GLN A 271 -30.56 -16.58 5.49
CA GLN A 271 -30.62 -16.43 6.94
C GLN A 271 -29.41 -15.65 7.46
N GLN A 272 -29.61 -14.92 8.54
CA GLN A 272 -28.53 -14.21 9.24
C GLN A 272 -27.77 -15.20 10.15
N LEU A 273 -26.44 -15.10 10.14
CA LEU A 273 -25.57 -15.87 11.03
C LEU A 273 -25.43 -15.14 12.37
N GLN A 274 -25.36 -15.91 13.47
CA GLN A 274 -25.21 -15.39 14.82
C GLN A 274 -23.72 -15.15 15.12
N VAL A 275 -23.21 -14.00 14.68
CA VAL A 275 -21.82 -13.60 14.94
C VAL A 275 -21.80 -12.58 16.07
N PRO A 276 -21.08 -12.86 17.18
CA PRO A 276 -20.90 -11.88 18.24
C PRO A 276 -20.04 -10.72 17.76
N VAL A 277 -20.65 -9.55 17.63
CA VAL A 277 -19.98 -8.29 17.29
C VAL A 277 -20.67 -7.18 18.09
N ASP A 278 -19.92 -6.24 18.61
CA ASP A 278 -20.47 -5.07 19.28
C ASP A 278 -21.34 -4.25 18.31
N ALA A 279 -22.31 -3.52 18.85
CA ALA A 279 -23.24 -2.74 18.02
C ALA A 279 -22.56 -1.71 17.12
N ASP A 280 -21.37 -1.25 17.50
CA ASP A 280 -20.48 -0.34 16.80
C ASP A 280 -19.12 -0.96 16.42
N GLY A 281 -18.99 -2.29 16.55
CA GLY A 281 -17.82 -3.05 16.15
C GLY A 281 -17.74 -3.30 14.65
N TYR A 282 -16.66 -3.93 14.21
CA TYR A 282 -16.38 -4.18 12.80
C TYR A 282 -16.33 -5.68 12.47
N ILE A 283 -16.68 -6.03 11.22
CA ILE A 283 -16.47 -7.35 10.62
C ILE A 283 -15.54 -7.20 9.40
N PRO A 284 -14.22 -7.14 9.60
CA PRO A 284 -13.28 -6.83 8.53
C PRO A 284 -13.00 -8.00 7.57
N ARG A 285 -13.35 -9.24 7.91
CA ARG A 285 -13.13 -10.42 7.03
C ARG A 285 -14.14 -11.52 7.26
N LEU A 286 -14.40 -12.22 6.15
CA LEU A 286 -15.11 -13.51 6.11
C LEU A 286 -14.27 -14.45 5.25
N LYS A 287 -13.97 -15.68 5.73
CA LYS A 287 -13.16 -16.66 5.04
C LYS A 287 -13.77 -18.06 5.11
N SER A 288 -13.65 -18.80 4.03
CA SER A 288 -13.96 -20.23 4.00
C SER A 288 -12.86 -21.07 4.67
N THR A 289 -13.18 -22.28 5.03
CA THR A 289 -12.24 -23.30 5.54
C THR A 289 -12.35 -24.57 4.70
N SER A 290 -11.57 -25.60 5.02
CA SER A 290 -11.72 -26.94 4.45
C SER A 290 -12.96 -27.72 4.95
N ASN A 291 -13.62 -27.23 6.01
CA ASN A 291 -14.82 -27.85 6.60
C ASN A 291 -16.10 -27.12 6.15
N PRO A 292 -17.05 -27.78 5.45
CA PRO A 292 -18.27 -27.14 4.95
C PRO A 292 -19.18 -26.59 6.05
N ALA A 293 -19.06 -27.07 7.28
CA ALA A 293 -19.81 -26.59 8.44
C ALA A 293 -19.12 -25.42 9.15
N ARG A 294 -18.04 -24.85 8.58
CA ARG A 294 -17.24 -23.83 9.27
C ARG A 294 -16.76 -22.73 8.31
N MET A 295 -17.25 -21.52 8.55
CA MET A 295 -16.67 -20.28 8.04
C MET A 295 -15.90 -19.59 9.16
N ILE A 296 -14.89 -18.78 8.85
CA ILE A 296 -14.21 -17.93 9.83
C ILE A 296 -14.64 -16.49 9.61
N VAL A 297 -15.18 -15.86 10.65
CA VAL A 297 -15.55 -14.45 10.66
C VAL A 297 -14.64 -13.72 11.64
N TYR A 298 -14.02 -12.62 11.17
CA TYR A 298 -13.18 -11.77 12.00
C TYR A 298 -14.05 -10.63 12.52
N THR A 299 -13.93 -10.32 13.80
CA THR A 299 -14.56 -9.14 14.40
C THR A 299 -13.54 -8.33 15.17
N THR A 300 -13.72 -7.04 15.23
CA THR A 300 -13.01 -6.16 16.16
C THR A 300 -14.01 -5.27 16.89
N ASN A 301 -13.64 -4.84 18.11
CA ASN A 301 -14.34 -3.76 18.78
C ASN A 301 -14.02 -2.41 18.10
N ARG A 302 -14.73 -1.35 18.46
CA ARG A 302 -14.54 -0.01 17.86
C ARG A 302 -13.15 0.57 18.18
N HIS A 303 -12.57 0.29 19.34
CA HIS A 303 -11.21 0.68 19.71
C HIS A 303 -10.13 -0.06 18.91
N GLN A 304 -10.49 -1.17 18.24
CA GLN A 304 -9.59 -1.99 17.43
C GLN A 304 -8.37 -2.51 18.23
N ASP A 305 -8.53 -2.75 19.52
CA ASP A 305 -7.51 -3.35 20.39
C ASP A 305 -7.74 -4.84 20.65
N GLU A 306 -8.85 -5.38 20.10
CA GLU A 306 -9.22 -6.78 20.19
C GLU A 306 -9.65 -7.31 18.82
N LEU A 307 -8.96 -8.34 18.32
CA LEU A 307 -9.31 -9.10 17.13
C LEU A 307 -9.79 -10.49 17.52
N ASN A 308 -11.01 -10.82 17.16
CA ASN A 308 -11.62 -12.14 17.40
C ASN A 308 -11.84 -12.88 16.08
N LEU A 309 -11.51 -14.18 16.08
CA LEU A 309 -11.83 -15.11 15.00
C LEU A 309 -12.90 -16.09 15.49
N TYR A 310 -14.07 -16.05 14.87
CA TYR A 310 -15.18 -16.95 15.15
C TYR A 310 -15.31 -18.02 14.08
N ALA A 311 -15.44 -19.30 14.50
CA ALA A 311 -15.97 -20.33 13.63
C ALA A 311 -17.49 -20.23 13.61
N VAL A 312 -18.06 -20.11 12.41
CA VAL A 312 -19.51 -19.94 12.22
C VAL A 312 -20.04 -21.03 11.30
N ASN A 313 -21.05 -21.74 11.73
CA ASN A 313 -21.70 -22.73 10.87
C ASN A 313 -22.71 -22.02 9.96
N PRO A 314 -22.53 -22.05 8.62
CA PRO A 314 -23.37 -21.30 7.70
C PRO A 314 -24.81 -21.85 7.59
N ARG A 315 -25.06 -23.09 8.08
CA ARG A 315 -26.37 -23.75 8.01
C ARG A 315 -27.13 -23.68 9.33
N SER A 316 -26.47 -23.94 10.47
CA SER A 316 -27.10 -23.84 11.80
C SER A 316 -27.06 -22.46 12.39
N THR A 317 -26.27 -21.55 11.82
CA THR A 317 -26.03 -20.14 12.23
C THR A 317 -25.19 -19.97 13.51
N VAL A 318 -24.86 -21.05 14.22
CA VAL A 318 -24.16 -21.01 15.49
C VAL A 318 -22.71 -20.64 15.31
N SER A 319 -22.18 -19.81 16.18
CA SER A 319 -20.77 -19.40 16.21
C SER A 319 -20.04 -19.85 17.48
N GLN A 320 -18.73 -20.00 17.37
CA GLN A 320 -17.82 -20.33 18.47
C GLN A 320 -16.56 -19.45 18.33
N LEU A 321 -16.16 -18.80 19.42
CA LEU A 321 -14.87 -18.11 19.47
C LEU A 321 -13.73 -19.11 19.39
N LEU A 322 -12.84 -18.94 18.43
CA LEU A 322 -11.62 -19.75 18.27
C LEU A 322 -10.38 -19.04 18.83
N ILE A 323 -10.17 -17.80 18.44
CA ILE A 323 -8.99 -17.02 18.80
C ILE A 323 -9.45 -15.62 19.19
N GLN A 324 -8.91 -15.15 20.31
CA GLN A 324 -8.99 -13.77 20.75
C GLN A 324 -7.59 -13.21 20.86
N ASP A 325 -7.28 -12.17 20.13
CA ASP A 325 -6.01 -11.45 20.20
C ASP A 325 -6.24 -10.05 20.74
N LYS A 326 -5.80 -9.82 21.97
CA LYS A 326 -5.82 -8.52 22.63
C LYS A 326 -4.42 -7.93 22.60
N VAL A 327 -4.32 -6.71 22.11
CA VAL A 327 -3.05 -6.02 21.99
C VAL A 327 -3.07 -4.70 22.73
N ASN A 328 -1.89 -4.20 23.07
CA ASN A 328 -1.76 -2.90 23.69
C ASN A 328 -2.09 -1.81 22.66
N LYS A 329 -3.02 -0.92 22.99
CA LYS A 329 -3.46 0.25 22.22
C LYS A 329 -4.32 -0.10 21.01
N TYR A 330 -3.79 -0.75 19.96
CA TYR A 330 -4.53 -1.12 18.76
C TYR A 330 -3.88 -2.28 18.00
N VAL A 331 -4.70 -3.04 17.27
CA VAL A 331 -4.26 -4.05 16.28
C VAL A 331 -3.70 -3.30 15.07
N LYS A 332 -2.48 -3.64 14.64
CA LYS A 332 -1.87 -3.04 13.45
C LYS A 332 -2.70 -3.37 12.21
N GLU A 333 -2.83 -2.42 11.29
CA GLU A 333 -3.61 -2.56 10.06
C GLU A 333 -3.25 -3.82 9.28
N GLY A 334 -1.97 -4.06 9.04
CA GLY A 334 -1.48 -5.23 8.30
C GLY A 334 -1.81 -6.58 8.92
N THR A 335 -2.10 -6.65 10.23
CA THR A 335 -2.39 -7.90 10.95
C THR A 335 -3.59 -8.62 10.37
N ILE A 336 -4.71 -7.92 10.19
CA ILE A 336 -5.98 -8.51 9.73
C ILE A 336 -5.84 -9.12 8.32
N GLY A 337 -5.18 -8.40 7.42
CA GLY A 337 -4.95 -8.84 6.04
C GLY A 337 -3.97 -10.01 5.92
N SER A 338 -3.10 -10.21 6.90
CA SER A 338 -2.03 -11.22 6.88
C SER A 338 -2.40 -12.52 7.60
N VAL A 339 -3.60 -12.62 8.18
CA VAL A 339 -4.10 -13.89 8.74
C VAL A 339 -4.35 -14.89 7.61
N THR A 340 -3.74 -16.07 7.69
CA THR A 340 -3.92 -17.16 6.71
C THR A 340 -4.73 -18.27 7.31
N ILE A 341 -5.80 -18.68 6.62
CA ILE A 341 -6.60 -19.86 6.95
C ILE A 341 -6.20 -20.99 6.00
N GLY A 342 -5.49 -21.99 6.54
CA GLY A 342 -5.12 -23.21 5.79
C GLY A 342 -6.14 -24.33 5.97
N ASN A 343 -5.76 -25.55 5.55
CA ASN A 343 -6.65 -26.72 5.69
C ASN A 343 -6.84 -27.08 7.16
N ASP A 344 -5.74 -27.18 7.92
CA ASP A 344 -5.73 -27.63 9.31
C ASP A 344 -5.09 -26.62 10.27
N TYR A 345 -4.82 -25.41 9.80
CA TYR A 345 -4.13 -24.38 10.58
C TYR A 345 -4.67 -22.98 10.35
N ILE A 346 -4.40 -22.12 11.33
CA ILE A 346 -4.53 -20.65 11.21
C ILE A 346 -3.16 -20.06 11.55
N LEU A 347 -2.64 -19.21 10.66
CA LEU A 347 -1.38 -18.50 10.84
C LEU A 347 -1.69 -17.02 11.02
N MET A 348 -1.30 -16.44 12.14
CA MET A 348 -1.72 -15.11 12.54
C MET A 348 -0.52 -14.27 13.03
N PRO A 349 -0.26 -13.09 12.44
CA PRO A 349 0.66 -12.13 13.04
C PRO A 349 0.01 -11.45 14.25
N SER A 350 0.81 -11.11 15.26
CA SER A 350 0.39 -10.26 16.38
C SER A 350 1.60 -9.58 17.02
N ASP A 351 1.42 -8.38 17.54
CA ASP A 351 2.43 -7.64 18.29
C ASP A 351 2.16 -7.61 19.82
N ARG A 352 1.33 -8.53 20.29
CA ARG A 352 0.93 -8.62 21.72
C ARG A 352 2.10 -8.79 22.68
N ASP A 353 3.24 -9.32 22.20
CA ASP A 353 4.47 -9.51 22.98
C ASP A 353 5.50 -8.39 22.74
N GLY A 354 5.07 -7.23 22.20
CA GLY A 354 5.91 -6.04 22.01
C GLY A 354 6.60 -5.91 20.65
N TYR A 355 6.69 -7.01 19.90
CA TYR A 355 7.15 -7.06 18.50
C TYR A 355 6.21 -7.93 17.71
N THR A 356 6.07 -7.65 16.42
CA THR A 356 5.23 -8.49 15.55
C THR A 356 5.86 -9.87 15.39
N GLY A 357 5.19 -10.89 15.93
CA GLY A 357 5.53 -12.32 15.78
C GLY A 357 4.45 -13.07 15.02
N ILE A 358 4.71 -14.33 14.69
CA ILE A 358 3.78 -15.26 14.03
C ILE A 358 3.29 -16.29 15.04
N TYR A 359 1.98 -16.48 15.11
CA TYR A 359 1.32 -17.47 15.96
C TYR A 359 0.60 -18.48 15.07
N LEU A 360 0.97 -19.75 15.20
CA LEU A 360 0.36 -20.88 14.52
C LEU A 360 -0.65 -21.55 15.44
N TYR A 361 -1.89 -21.70 14.97
CA TYR A 361 -2.98 -22.36 15.68
C TYR A 361 -3.50 -23.54 14.85
N ASN A 362 -4.09 -24.53 15.53
CA ASN A 362 -4.96 -25.49 14.86
C ASN A 362 -6.36 -24.90 14.62
N MET A 363 -7.21 -25.62 13.89
CA MET A 363 -8.56 -25.17 13.57
C MET A 363 -9.53 -25.14 14.77
N ASN A 364 -9.10 -25.53 15.95
CA ASN A 364 -9.86 -25.40 17.21
C ASN A 364 -9.40 -24.19 18.06
N GLY A 365 -8.47 -23.38 17.52
CA GLY A 365 -7.94 -22.21 18.22
C GLY A 365 -6.84 -22.52 19.24
N THR A 366 -6.31 -23.75 19.28
CA THR A 366 -5.17 -24.08 20.15
C THR A 366 -3.88 -23.61 19.50
N GLN A 367 -3.11 -22.78 20.22
CA GLN A 367 -1.80 -22.34 19.76
C GLN A 367 -0.81 -23.51 19.74
N LEU A 368 -0.20 -23.74 18.58
CA LEU A 368 0.76 -24.82 18.36
C LEU A 368 2.20 -24.33 18.43
N ARG A 369 2.47 -23.10 17.91
CA ARG A 369 3.81 -22.55 17.80
C ARG A 369 3.79 -21.02 17.77
N HIS A 370 4.88 -20.41 18.26
CA HIS A 370 5.20 -19.00 18.11
C HIS A 370 6.57 -18.85 17.44
N VAL A 371 6.67 -17.94 16.51
CA VAL A 371 7.91 -17.50 15.85
C VAL A 371 8.03 -16.00 16.03
N GLY A 372 9.13 -15.53 16.62
CA GLY A 372 9.36 -14.12 16.89
C GLY A 372 10.61 -13.89 17.72
N GLY A 373 10.87 -12.64 18.07
CA GLY A 373 12.03 -12.20 18.83
C GLY A 373 11.94 -10.71 19.16
N LYS A 374 13.05 -10.06 19.48
CA LYS A 374 13.14 -8.61 19.68
C LYS A 374 13.32 -7.88 18.33
N PHE A 375 12.48 -8.21 17.36
CA PHE A 375 12.43 -7.64 16.01
C PHE A 375 11.03 -7.84 15.43
N ASP A 376 10.65 -7.00 14.49
CA ASP A 376 9.38 -7.14 13.79
C ASP A 376 9.48 -8.13 12.62
N ILE A 377 8.58 -9.10 12.57
CA ILE A 377 8.25 -9.85 11.37
C ILE A 377 7.39 -8.93 10.52
N THR A 378 7.79 -8.73 9.27
CA THR A 378 7.22 -7.70 8.38
C THR A 378 6.35 -8.28 7.27
N ASP A 379 6.49 -9.58 6.98
CA ASP A 379 5.65 -10.29 6.01
C ASP A 379 5.66 -11.79 6.29
N ILE A 380 4.58 -12.50 5.90
CA ILE A 380 4.43 -13.94 6.04
C ILE A 380 4.21 -14.53 4.65
N TYR A 381 5.17 -15.33 4.18
CA TYR A 381 5.09 -15.95 2.85
C TYR A 381 4.30 -17.26 2.84
N GLY A 382 4.17 -17.93 4.00
CA GLY A 382 3.32 -19.09 4.15
C GLY A 382 3.86 -20.15 5.09
N TYR A 383 3.07 -21.23 5.18
CA TYR A 383 3.34 -22.43 5.97
C TYR A 383 3.28 -23.65 5.09
N ASP A 384 4.37 -24.41 5.01
CA ASP A 384 4.40 -25.68 4.31
C ASP A 384 3.88 -26.79 5.25
N GLU A 385 2.65 -27.23 5.02
CA GLU A 385 2.01 -28.28 5.82
C GLU A 385 2.76 -29.62 5.79
N LYS A 386 3.57 -29.90 4.75
CA LYS A 386 4.33 -31.14 4.61
C LYS A 386 5.55 -31.19 5.55
N THR A 387 6.27 -30.09 5.64
CA THR A 387 7.49 -29.98 6.44
C THR A 387 7.24 -29.38 7.83
N GLY A 388 6.19 -28.56 7.96
CA GLY A 388 5.89 -27.74 9.12
C GLY A 388 6.75 -26.47 9.20
N ASP A 389 7.31 -26.03 8.08
CA ASP A 389 8.16 -24.87 7.98
C ASP A 389 7.33 -23.59 7.74
N ILE A 390 7.72 -22.47 8.37
CA ILE A 390 7.11 -21.15 8.16
C ILE A 390 8.14 -20.28 7.45
N TYR A 391 7.74 -19.69 6.31
CA TYR A 391 8.54 -18.75 5.53
C TYR A 391 8.06 -17.33 5.76
N TYR A 392 8.98 -16.41 6.08
CA TYR A 392 8.63 -15.04 6.46
C TYR A 392 9.74 -14.04 6.18
N GLN A 393 9.41 -12.76 6.26
CA GLN A 393 10.34 -11.64 6.20
C GLN A 393 10.43 -10.96 7.57
N ALA A 394 11.61 -10.49 7.93
CA ALA A 394 11.79 -9.78 9.20
C ALA A 394 12.86 -8.68 9.13
N ALA A 395 12.71 -7.68 10.02
CA ALA A 395 13.70 -6.65 10.32
C ALA A 395 14.63 -7.09 11.47
N ALA A 396 15.18 -8.32 11.37
CA ALA A 396 15.91 -8.95 12.49
C ALA A 396 17.37 -8.50 12.62
N ILE A 397 18.00 -7.99 11.56
CA ILE A 397 19.38 -7.48 11.58
C ILE A 397 19.41 -6.03 12.08
N ASN A 398 18.57 -5.21 11.48
CA ASN A 398 18.35 -3.81 11.83
C ASN A 398 16.96 -3.36 11.34
N PRO A 399 16.45 -2.21 11.79
CA PRO A 399 15.12 -1.74 11.40
C PRO A 399 14.95 -1.39 9.90
N HIS A 400 16.03 -1.17 9.19
CA HIS A 400 16.00 -0.66 7.80
C HIS A 400 16.09 -1.77 6.75
N ASP A 401 16.62 -2.92 7.11
CA ASP A 401 16.78 -4.07 6.22
C ASP A 401 15.58 -5.02 6.32
N ARG A 402 15.37 -5.76 5.26
CA ARG A 402 14.39 -6.86 5.20
C ARG A 402 15.08 -8.12 4.74
N GLN A 403 15.02 -9.16 5.58
CA GLN A 403 15.64 -10.44 5.30
C GLN A 403 14.59 -11.56 5.27
N ILE A 404 14.83 -12.57 4.44
CA ILE A 404 13.96 -13.73 4.29
C ILE A 404 14.46 -14.85 5.18
N TYR A 405 13.53 -15.47 5.93
CA TYR A 405 13.81 -16.53 6.87
C TYR A 405 12.88 -17.73 6.67
N VAL A 406 13.34 -18.88 7.12
CA VAL A 406 12.53 -20.06 7.37
C VAL A 406 12.66 -20.46 8.86
N ALA A 407 11.52 -20.69 9.50
CA ALA A 407 11.45 -21.30 10.83
C ALA A 407 11.03 -22.76 10.68
N HIS A 408 11.95 -23.67 10.86
CA HIS A 408 11.71 -25.11 10.77
C HIS A 408 10.85 -25.65 11.92
N LYS A 409 10.15 -26.75 11.68
CA LYS A 409 9.32 -27.41 12.70
C LYS A 409 10.06 -27.74 14.00
N ASN A 410 11.35 -28.04 13.92
CA ASN A 410 12.21 -28.34 15.08
C ASN A 410 12.69 -27.08 15.85
N GLY A 411 12.25 -25.89 15.46
CA GLY A 411 12.61 -24.61 16.08
C GLY A 411 13.87 -23.95 15.54
N LYS A 412 14.61 -24.58 14.61
CA LYS A 412 15.77 -23.96 13.94
C LYS A 412 15.26 -22.83 13.02
N ILE A 413 15.94 -21.69 13.05
CA ILE A 413 15.68 -20.56 12.14
C ILE A 413 16.88 -20.39 11.23
N GLU A 414 16.64 -20.28 9.93
CA GLU A 414 17.66 -20.05 8.92
C GLU A 414 17.33 -18.81 8.08
N ARG A 415 18.35 -18.00 7.76
CA ARG A 415 18.23 -16.89 6.83
C ARG A 415 18.45 -17.37 5.40
N LEU A 416 17.54 -17.05 4.49
CA LEU A 416 17.57 -17.44 3.08
C LEU A 416 18.11 -16.36 2.15
N SER A 417 18.15 -15.10 2.61
CA SER A 417 18.75 -13.97 1.89
C SER A 417 20.16 -13.68 2.41
N ASP A 418 21.07 -13.29 1.52
CA ASP A 418 22.50 -13.16 1.82
C ASP A 418 23.02 -11.72 1.81
N LYS A 419 22.25 -10.77 1.21
CA LYS A 419 22.67 -9.38 1.06
C LYS A 419 21.94 -8.46 2.07
N GLU A 420 22.67 -7.46 2.56
CA GLU A 420 22.08 -6.32 3.27
C GLU A 420 21.14 -5.55 2.33
N GLY A 421 20.18 -4.83 2.89
CA GLY A 421 19.12 -4.17 2.15
C GLY A 421 17.80 -4.90 2.25
N CYS A 422 16.87 -4.60 1.34
CA CYS A 422 15.53 -5.15 1.37
C CYS A 422 15.39 -6.31 0.39
N ASN A 423 14.96 -7.46 0.93
CA ASN A 423 14.67 -8.70 0.21
C ASN A 423 13.19 -9.03 0.34
N TYR A 424 12.55 -9.36 -0.77
CA TYR A 424 11.17 -9.82 -0.86
C TYR A 424 11.12 -11.14 -1.63
N ALA A 425 10.23 -12.04 -1.24
CA ALA A 425 10.14 -13.36 -1.87
C ALA A 425 8.76 -13.65 -2.44
N ILE A 426 8.73 -14.34 -3.59
CA ILE A 426 7.54 -15.04 -4.09
C ILE A 426 7.92 -16.51 -4.16
N PHE A 427 7.33 -17.32 -3.28
CA PHE A 427 7.58 -18.76 -3.21
C PHE A 427 6.76 -19.52 -4.25
N SER A 428 7.33 -20.61 -4.77
CA SER A 428 6.58 -21.59 -5.55
C SER A 428 5.51 -22.26 -4.69
N GLY A 429 4.45 -22.74 -5.31
CA GLY A 429 3.31 -23.36 -4.61
C GLY A 429 3.67 -24.62 -3.79
N ASP A 430 4.87 -25.17 -3.95
CA ASP A 430 5.43 -26.30 -3.20
C ASP A 430 6.61 -25.92 -2.31
N TYR A 431 6.92 -24.63 -2.15
CA TYR A 431 8.00 -24.05 -1.33
C TYR A 431 9.42 -24.55 -1.67
N ARG A 432 9.64 -25.18 -2.83
CA ARG A 432 10.99 -25.65 -3.22
C ARG A 432 11.87 -24.53 -3.78
N TYR A 433 11.25 -23.49 -4.34
CA TYR A 433 11.94 -22.38 -4.98
C TYR A 433 11.27 -21.06 -4.62
N PHE A 434 12.00 -19.96 -4.77
CA PHE A 434 11.42 -18.62 -4.69
C PHE A 434 12.18 -17.64 -5.60
N ILE A 435 11.47 -16.61 -6.05
CA ILE A 435 12.06 -15.44 -6.69
C ILE A 435 12.30 -14.41 -5.60
N ASN A 436 13.57 -14.07 -5.37
CA ASN A 436 13.97 -13.00 -4.47
C ASN A 436 14.11 -11.69 -5.23
N THR A 437 13.48 -10.64 -4.75
CA THR A 437 13.70 -9.25 -5.20
C THR A 437 14.55 -8.55 -4.15
N TRP A 438 15.77 -8.18 -4.52
CA TRP A 438 16.69 -7.46 -3.64
C TRP A 438 16.99 -6.06 -4.17
N SER A 439 17.12 -5.11 -3.26
CA SER A 439 17.67 -3.77 -3.53
C SER A 439 18.24 -3.16 -2.27
N ASP A 440 19.06 -2.12 -2.43
CA ASP A 440 19.49 -1.21 -1.38
C ASP A 440 19.25 0.26 -1.80
N TYR A 441 19.68 1.24 -1.00
CA TYR A 441 19.51 2.66 -1.31
C TYR A 441 20.03 3.08 -2.68
N ASN A 442 21.04 2.40 -3.20
CA ASN A 442 21.81 2.81 -4.38
C ASN A 442 21.84 1.76 -5.50
N THR A 443 21.18 0.62 -5.27
CA THR A 443 21.12 -0.47 -6.24
C THR A 443 19.67 -0.72 -6.64
N PRO A 444 19.31 -0.55 -7.94
CA PRO A 444 18.00 -0.92 -8.46
C PRO A 444 17.70 -2.40 -8.25
N TYR A 445 16.41 -2.77 -8.33
CA TYR A 445 15.95 -4.15 -8.10
C TYR A 445 16.73 -5.20 -8.88
N VAL A 446 17.22 -6.21 -8.16
CA VAL A 446 17.82 -7.42 -8.69
C VAL A 446 16.92 -8.60 -8.34
N TYR A 447 16.53 -9.36 -9.35
CA TYR A 447 15.68 -10.54 -9.21
C TYR A 447 16.51 -11.80 -9.41
N THR A 448 16.46 -12.68 -8.41
CA THR A 448 17.17 -13.99 -8.47
C THR A 448 16.20 -15.11 -8.15
N THR A 449 16.31 -16.21 -8.89
CA THR A 449 15.67 -17.46 -8.48
C THR A 449 16.58 -18.18 -7.48
N ARG A 450 15.99 -18.62 -6.39
CA ARG A 450 16.68 -19.35 -5.31
C ARG A 450 15.95 -20.65 -4.98
N ASP A 451 16.67 -21.61 -4.45
CA ASP A 451 16.05 -22.77 -3.81
C ASP A 451 15.65 -22.45 -2.35
N ASN A 452 14.95 -23.37 -1.70
CA ASN A 452 14.47 -23.20 -0.33
C ASN A 452 15.59 -23.24 0.76
N GLN A 453 16.84 -23.40 0.35
CA GLN A 453 18.05 -23.23 1.19
C GLN A 453 18.72 -21.87 0.97
N GLY A 454 18.13 -21.01 0.13
CA GLY A 454 18.64 -19.68 -0.17
C GLY A 454 19.74 -19.65 -1.24
N ARG A 455 20.11 -20.77 -1.85
CA ARG A 455 21.16 -20.82 -2.89
C ARG A 455 20.65 -20.20 -4.18
N VAL A 456 21.41 -19.28 -4.77
CA VAL A 456 21.09 -18.64 -6.04
C VAL A 456 21.24 -19.65 -7.18
N LEU A 457 20.18 -19.84 -7.96
CA LEU A 457 20.16 -20.69 -9.14
C LEU A 457 20.35 -19.89 -10.42
N SER A 458 19.77 -18.69 -10.50
CA SER A 458 19.88 -17.78 -11.65
C SER A 458 19.62 -16.34 -11.24
N THR A 459 20.14 -15.41 -12.04
CA THR A 459 19.74 -14.00 -12.02
C THR A 459 18.75 -13.76 -13.16
N ASN A 460 17.54 -13.34 -12.81
CA ASN A 460 16.44 -13.16 -13.77
C ASN A 460 16.44 -11.74 -14.37
N LEU A 461 16.79 -10.74 -13.54
CA LEU A 461 16.85 -9.33 -13.94
C LEU A 461 17.77 -8.57 -13.00
N ASP A 462 18.72 -7.77 -13.51
CA ASP A 462 19.71 -7.03 -12.71
C ASP A 462 19.65 -5.49 -12.89
N ASN A 463 18.77 -4.98 -13.75
CA ASN A 463 18.63 -3.55 -14.04
C ASN A 463 19.95 -2.82 -14.37
N LYS A 464 20.93 -3.51 -14.95
CA LYS A 464 22.23 -2.92 -15.30
C LYS A 464 22.17 -1.73 -16.25
N GLU A 465 21.16 -1.72 -17.14
CA GLU A 465 20.93 -0.60 -18.07
C GLU A 465 20.52 0.67 -17.32
N LEU A 466 19.63 0.54 -16.33
CA LEU A 466 19.27 1.65 -15.46
C LEU A 466 20.47 2.12 -14.64
N LYS A 467 21.26 1.19 -14.13
CA LYS A 467 22.47 1.52 -13.36
C LYS A 467 23.48 2.31 -14.20
N ALA A 468 23.66 1.98 -15.47
CA ALA A 468 24.49 2.76 -16.39
C ALA A 468 23.90 4.15 -16.63
N LYS A 469 22.59 4.23 -16.92
CA LYS A 469 21.88 5.50 -17.17
C LYS A 469 22.00 6.47 -15.99
N ILE A 470 21.74 6.04 -14.75
CA ILE A 470 21.82 6.93 -13.58
C ILE A 470 23.24 7.48 -13.38
N ALA A 471 24.28 6.71 -13.73
CA ALA A 471 25.65 7.19 -13.68
C ALA A 471 25.92 8.33 -14.71
N GLU A 472 25.35 8.26 -15.92
CA GLU A 472 25.41 9.30 -16.95
C GLU A 472 24.77 10.60 -16.50
N TYR A 473 23.70 10.53 -15.67
CA TYR A 473 22.93 11.68 -15.16
C TYR A 473 23.50 12.26 -13.86
N GLY A 474 24.71 11.89 -13.45
CA GLY A 474 25.33 12.42 -12.24
C GLY A 474 24.54 12.13 -10.97
N TRP A 475 23.89 10.97 -10.92
CA TRP A 475 23.16 10.50 -9.76
C TRP A 475 24.09 10.30 -8.57
N THR A 476 23.76 10.92 -7.43
CA THR A 476 24.56 10.79 -6.21
C THR A 476 24.06 9.65 -5.33
N GLN A 477 24.88 9.22 -4.39
CA GLN A 477 24.52 8.15 -3.47
C GLN A 477 23.67 8.68 -2.31
N LYS A 478 22.74 7.87 -1.88
CA LYS A 478 21.98 8.05 -0.65
C LYS A 478 22.80 7.47 0.50
N GLU A 479 23.02 8.26 1.55
CA GLU A 479 23.82 7.90 2.71
C GLU A 479 22.91 7.74 3.93
N ALA A 480 23.02 6.63 4.66
CA ALA A 480 22.34 6.44 5.93
C ALA A 480 23.05 7.21 7.05
N PHE A 481 22.31 7.74 7.98
CA PHE A 481 22.84 8.36 9.19
C PHE A 481 21.90 8.15 10.37
N SER A 482 22.39 8.40 11.58
CA SER A 482 21.57 8.46 12.79
C SER A 482 22.06 9.55 13.72
N PHE A 483 21.17 10.04 14.57
CA PHE A 483 21.50 11.00 15.62
C PHE A 483 20.61 10.75 16.85
N THR A 484 20.95 11.41 17.97
CA THR A 484 20.16 11.33 19.20
C THR A 484 19.54 12.69 19.45
N THR A 485 18.22 12.72 19.68
CA THR A 485 17.47 13.92 20.02
C THR A 485 17.84 14.44 21.41
N SER A 486 17.44 15.67 21.74
CA SER A 486 17.60 16.25 23.09
C SER A 486 16.90 15.44 24.19
N GLU A 487 15.91 14.62 23.83
CA GLU A 487 15.19 13.70 24.73
C GLU A 487 15.86 12.30 24.85
N GLY A 488 17.03 12.11 24.23
CA GLY A 488 17.75 10.83 24.26
C GLY A 488 17.20 9.76 23.31
N VAL A 489 16.35 10.13 22.36
CA VAL A 489 15.78 9.19 21.37
C VAL A 489 16.72 9.12 20.17
N LYS A 490 17.20 7.90 19.84
CA LYS A 490 17.95 7.67 18.62
C LYS A 490 16.99 7.63 17.42
N LEU A 491 17.23 8.46 16.42
CA LEU A 491 16.51 8.50 15.15
C LEU A 491 17.44 8.17 13.99
N ASP A 492 16.88 7.54 12.98
CA ASP A 492 17.59 7.10 11.78
C ASP A 492 17.05 7.81 10.55
N GLY A 493 17.94 8.11 9.60
CA GLY A 493 17.61 8.83 8.39
C GLY A 493 18.50 8.44 7.20
N TRP A 494 18.12 8.96 6.04
CA TRP A 494 18.99 8.98 4.87
C TRP A 494 19.17 10.43 4.37
N MET A 495 20.29 10.66 3.68
CA MET A 495 20.69 11.96 3.14
C MET A 495 21.19 11.80 1.72
N VAL A 496 20.84 12.74 0.85
CA VAL A 496 21.39 12.92 -0.51
C VAL A 496 22.08 14.27 -0.56
N LYS A 497 23.35 14.28 -0.96
CA LYS A 497 24.15 15.51 -1.13
C LYS A 497 24.31 15.83 -2.62
N PRO A 498 24.51 17.11 -3.01
CA PRO A 498 24.83 17.48 -4.38
C PRO A 498 26.08 16.72 -4.92
N ALA A 499 26.12 16.44 -6.23
CA ALA A 499 27.26 15.73 -6.84
C ALA A 499 28.62 16.43 -6.61
N ASN A 500 28.61 17.76 -6.59
CA ASN A 500 29.80 18.58 -6.34
C ASN A 500 29.82 19.07 -4.87
N PHE A 501 29.47 18.19 -3.94
CA PHE A 501 29.46 18.52 -2.53
C PHE A 501 30.85 18.91 -2.03
N ASP A 502 30.91 20.08 -1.38
CA ASP A 502 32.09 20.64 -0.73
C ASP A 502 31.76 20.94 0.74
N SER A 503 32.37 20.21 1.64
CA SER A 503 32.12 20.33 3.09
C SER A 503 32.50 21.69 3.69
N SER A 504 33.24 22.52 2.96
CA SER A 504 33.57 23.89 3.36
C SER A 504 32.48 24.94 3.04
N ARG A 505 31.49 24.55 2.20
CA ARG A 505 30.35 25.38 1.80
C ARG A 505 29.13 25.04 2.63
N LYS A 506 28.20 25.98 2.70
CA LYS A 506 26.88 25.78 3.34
C LYS A 506 25.81 25.56 2.29
N TYR A 507 24.94 24.58 2.54
CA TYR A 507 23.87 24.18 1.63
C TYR A 507 22.50 24.32 2.32
N PRO A 508 21.47 24.79 1.60
CA PRO A 508 20.09 24.69 2.06
C PRO A 508 19.65 23.22 2.09
N VAL A 509 18.71 22.92 2.99
CA VAL A 509 18.21 21.56 3.20
C VAL A 509 16.73 21.49 2.88
N ILE A 510 16.31 20.43 2.21
CA ILE A 510 14.90 20.04 2.07
C ILE A 510 14.70 18.72 2.81
N MET A 511 13.86 18.72 3.83
CA MET A 511 13.43 17.53 4.55
C MET A 511 12.13 17.02 3.94
N PHE A 512 12.14 15.76 3.48
CA PHE A 512 10.96 14.98 3.13
C PHE A 512 10.59 14.08 4.29
N GLN A 513 9.31 13.94 4.60
CA GLN A 513 8.86 13.02 5.65
C GLN A 513 7.39 12.59 5.42
N TYR A 514 7.01 11.46 6.01
CA TYR A 514 5.62 11.00 6.10
C TYR A 514 5.17 10.91 7.57
N SER A 515 5.94 10.20 8.40
CA SER A 515 5.81 10.07 9.85
C SER A 515 4.53 9.38 10.37
N GLY A 516 3.66 8.87 9.49
CA GLY A 516 2.41 8.22 9.88
C GLY A 516 2.62 6.94 10.69
N PRO A 517 1.67 6.57 11.57
CA PRO A 517 1.80 5.39 12.41
C PRO A 517 2.10 4.12 11.62
N GLY A 518 3.15 3.41 12.03
CA GLY A 518 3.59 2.17 11.38
C GLY A 518 4.23 2.33 10.01
N ASN A 519 4.23 3.53 9.40
CA ASN A 519 4.90 3.77 8.12
C ASN A 519 6.41 3.87 8.31
N GLN A 520 7.17 3.49 7.30
CA GLN A 520 8.63 3.57 7.31
C GLN A 520 9.15 4.10 5.98
N GLN A 521 9.80 5.27 6.00
CA GLN A 521 10.44 5.89 4.83
C GLN A 521 11.95 5.64 4.80
N VAL A 522 12.55 5.36 5.95
CA VAL A 522 13.96 5.03 6.09
C VAL A 522 14.14 3.53 6.02
N MET A 523 14.14 3.01 4.79
CA MET A 523 14.38 1.60 4.47
C MET A 523 15.54 1.51 3.48
N ASN A 524 16.44 0.57 3.71
CA ASN A 524 17.58 0.32 2.82
C ASN A 524 17.12 -0.38 1.52
N SER A 525 16.43 0.37 0.69
CA SER A 525 15.71 -0.11 -0.50
C SER A 525 15.81 0.93 -1.62
N TRP A 526 15.82 0.48 -2.87
CA TRP A 526 15.77 1.34 -4.04
C TRP A 526 14.54 2.27 -4.07
N ASN A 527 13.43 1.83 -3.49
CA ASN A 527 12.21 2.63 -3.45
C ASN A 527 12.19 3.70 -2.35
N ALA A 528 13.20 3.74 -1.48
CA ALA A 528 13.32 4.78 -0.45
C ALA A 528 13.55 6.14 -1.09
N GLY A 529 12.75 7.12 -0.70
CA GLY A 529 12.79 8.48 -1.22
C GLY A 529 11.42 9.01 -1.64
N SER A 530 11.35 10.31 -1.84
CA SER A 530 10.13 10.95 -2.31
C SER A 530 9.80 10.53 -3.75
N MET A 531 8.54 10.24 -4.03
CA MET A 531 8.03 9.86 -5.35
C MET A 531 8.55 8.53 -5.92
N GLY A 532 9.24 7.68 -5.15
CA GLY A 532 9.75 6.38 -5.59
C GLY A 532 10.85 6.48 -6.67
N GLN A 533 10.98 5.46 -7.51
CA GLN A 533 11.95 5.38 -8.62
C GLN A 533 13.40 5.71 -8.19
N GLY A 534 13.84 5.15 -7.06
CA GLY A 534 15.17 5.41 -6.51
C GLY A 534 15.32 6.77 -5.84
N GLY A 535 14.22 7.49 -5.62
CA GLY A 535 14.26 8.85 -5.13
C GLY A 535 14.68 9.84 -6.22
N VAL A 536 14.20 9.65 -7.45
CA VAL A 536 14.58 10.51 -8.60
C VAL A 536 14.28 11.99 -8.35
N TYR A 537 13.21 12.32 -7.62
CA TYR A 537 12.91 13.70 -7.27
C TYR A 537 13.91 14.26 -6.24
N ASP A 538 14.37 13.43 -5.31
CA ASP A 538 15.40 13.80 -4.35
C ASP A 538 16.73 14.09 -5.06
N MET A 539 17.09 13.27 -6.07
CA MET A 539 18.27 13.46 -6.90
C MET A 539 18.17 14.75 -7.76
N TYR A 540 16.99 15.02 -8.31
CA TYR A 540 16.71 16.28 -9.01
C TYR A 540 16.93 17.49 -8.11
N LEU A 541 16.40 17.46 -6.87
CA LEU A 541 16.59 18.54 -5.89
C LEU A 541 18.06 18.68 -5.48
N ALA A 542 18.78 17.57 -5.31
CA ALA A 542 20.22 17.60 -5.02
C ALA A 542 21.01 18.27 -6.16
N GLN A 543 20.66 18.03 -7.43
CA GLN A 543 21.25 18.73 -8.58
C GLN A 543 20.89 20.22 -8.62
N GLN A 544 19.81 20.64 -7.96
CA GLN A 544 19.49 22.06 -7.75
C GLN A 544 20.32 22.69 -6.62
N GLY A 545 21.17 21.94 -5.94
CA GLY A 545 22.08 22.43 -4.87
C GLY A 545 21.54 22.25 -3.47
N TYR A 546 20.50 21.44 -3.27
CA TYR A 546 19.97 21.10 -1.95
C TYR A 546 20.63 19.85 -1.37
N ILE A 547 20.76 19.79 -0.06
CA ILE A 547 20.84 18.53 0.66
C ILE A 547 19.42 18.07 0.93
N VAL A 548 19.09 16.82 0.54
CA VAL A 548 17.75 16.23 0.74
C VAL A 548 17.84 15.18 1.83
N VAL A 549 16.94 15.25 2.81
CA VAL A 549 17.00 14.41 4.01
C VAL A 549 15.62 13.82 4.30
N CYS A 550 15.59 12.60 4.82
CA CYS A 550 14.41 11.99 5.42
C CYS A 550 14.80 11.33 6.74
N VAL A 551 13.98 11.51 7.76
CA VAL A 551 14.14 10.86 9.07
C VAL A 551 12.80 10.29 9.51
N ASP A 552 12.83 9.03 9.96
CA ASP A 552 11.69 8.37 10.60
C ASP A 552 11.75 8.64 12.12
N GLY A 553 10.77 9.41 12.60
CA GLY A 553 10.60 9.72 14.01
C GLY A 553 9.77 8.67 14.76
N ARG A 554 9.47 8.96 16.03
CA ARG A 554 8.56 8.15 16.85
C ARG A 554 7.20 8.00 16.18
N GLY A 555 6.61 6.82 16.28
CA GLY A 555 5.38 6.43 15.59
C GLY A 555 5.60 5.60 14.35
N THR A 556 6.79 5.64 13.74
CA THR A 556 7.11 4.86 12.53
C THR A 556 7.39 3.37 12.86
N GLY A 557 7.33 2.51 11.83
CA GLY A 557 7.42 1.06 11.97
C GLY A 557 8.84 0.50 12.04
N GLY A 558 8.94 -0.83 12.22
CA GLY A 558 10.18 -1.59 12.16
C GLY A 558 11.03 -1.59 13.44
N ARG A 559 10.55 -0.96 14.52
CA ARG A 559 11.28 -0.80 15.79
C ARG A 559 10.49 -1.31 17.02
N GLY A 560 9.54 -2.19 16.78
CA GLY A 560 8.66 -2.74 17.79
C GLY A 560 7.48 -1.85 18.17
N SER A 561 6.56 -2.44 18.92
CA SER A 561 5.25 -1.87 19.25
C SER A 561 5.33 -0.58 20.07
N ASP A 562 6.25 -0.51 21.04
CA ASP A 562 6.38 0.67 21.92
C ASP A 562 6.80 1.93 21.14
N PHE A 563 7.72 1.78 20.18
CA PHE A 563 8.14 2.89 19.32
C PHE A 563 7.04 3.29 18.35
N GLU A 564 6.42 2.31 17.67
CA GLU A 564 5.37 2.54 16.69
C GLU A 564 4.12 3.16 17.32
N LYS A 565 3.69 2.66 18.47
CA LYS A 565 2.47 3.12 19.17
C LYS A 565 2.70 4.27 20.15
N SER A 566 3.89 4.91 20.11
CA SER A 566 4.22 6.02 21.02
C SER A 566 3.35 7.26 20.79
N THR A 567 2.83 7.45 19.59
CA THR A 567 1.99 8.59 19.18
C THR A 567 0.49 8.39 19.47
N TYR A 568 0.11 7.23 20.01
CA TYR A 568 -1.28 6.91 20.33
C TYR A 568 -1.96 7.98 21.18
N LEU A 569 -3.16 8.40 20.79
CA LEU A 569 -3.99 9.49 21.33
C LEU A 569 -3.46 10.92 21.08
N ASN A 570 -2.26 11.09 20.51
CA ASN A 570 -1.64 12.40 20.31
C ASN A 570 -0.91 12.47 18.95
N LEU A 571 -1.62 12.19 17.86
CA LEU A 571 -1.04 12.25 16.52
C LEU A 571 -0.50 13.64 16.20
N GLY A 572 0.68 13.69 15.58
CA GLY A 572 1.34 14.92 15.13
C GLY A 572 2.27 15.56 16.17
N LYS A 573 2.12 15.26 17.46
CA LYS A 573 2.88 15.93 18.52
C LYS A 573 4.33 15.46 18.60
N LEU A 574 4.54 14.15 18.74
CA LEU A 574 5.90 13.58 18.80
C LEU A 574 6.58 13.60 17.44
N GLU A 575 5.80 13.35 16.38
CA GLU A 575 6.28 13.43 15.00
C GLU A 575 6.84 14.79 14.67
N ALA A 576 6.11 15.86 14.97
CA ALA A 576 6.57 17.24 14.76
C ALA A 576 7.82 17.56 15.58
N ARG A 577 7.85 17.12 16.84
CA ARG A 577 9.00 17.30 17.72
C ARG A 577 10.25 16.62 17.14
N ASP A 578 10.13 15.39 16.67
CA ASP A 578 11.24 14.65 16.10
C ASP A 578 11.74 15.27 14.78
N GLN A 579 10.84 15.85 13.96
CA GLN A 579 11.24 16.57 12.74
C GLN A 579 11.94 17.91 13.09
N VAL A 580 11.49 18.63 14.11
CA VAL A 580 12.19 19.83 14.60
C VAL A 580 13.56 19.49 15.17
N GLU A 581 13.68 18.43 15.98
CA GLU A 581 14.97 17.93 16.48
C GLU A 581 15.90 17.53 15.32
N THR A 582 15.35 16.94 14.26
CA THR A 582 16.11 16.64 13.03
C THR A 582 16.65 17.91 12.39
N ALA A 583 15.84 18.96 12.24
CA ALA A 583 16.27 20.23 11.68
C ALA A 583 17.36 20.91 12.54
N LEU A 584 17.25 20.83 13.86
CA LEU A 584 18.27 21.33 14.80
C LEU A 584 19.59 20.57 14.67
N TYR A 585 19.52 19.23 14.60
CA TYR A 585 20.70 18.41 14.35
C TYR A 585 21.37 18.75 13.02
N LEU A 586 20.59 18.83 11.93
CA LEU A 586 21.11 19.22 10.61
C LEU A 586 21.76 20.60 10.64
N GLY A 587 21.13 21.58 11.31
CA GLY A 587 21.66 22.93 11.48
C GLY A 587 22.96 23.00 12.28
N SER A 588 23.32 21.96 13.03
CA SER A 588 24.61 21.85 13.73
C SER A 588 25.75 21.39 12.84
N LEU A 589 25.45 20.81 11.67
CA LEU A 589 26.44 20.32 10.72
C LEU A 589 27.13 21.48 10.03
N PRO A 590 28.48 21.47 9.87
CA PRO A 590 29.23 22.62 9.38
C PRO A 590 28.87 23.04 7.95
N TYR A 591 28.38 22.10 7.15
CA TYR A 591 27.99 22.28 5.75
C TYR A 591 26.51 22.57 5.54
N VAL A 592 25.72 22.74 6.59
CA VAL A 592 24.30 23.08 6.50
C VAL A 592 24.07 24.56 6.78
N ASP A 593 23.30 25.20 5.91
CA ASP A 593 22.74 26.52 6.19
C ASP A 593 21.50 26.38 7.06
N LYS A 594 21.69 26.53 8.37
CA LYS A 594 20.60 26.37 9.35
C LYS A 594 19.45 27.37 9.21
N ASN A 595 19.65 28.46 8.46
CA ASN A 595 18.63 29.47 8.21
C ASN A 595 17.78 29.14 6.95
N ASN A 596 18.18 28.12 6.19
CA ASN A 596 17.55 27.73 4.94
C ASN A 596 17.20 26.23 4.94
N ILE A 597 16.36 25.81 5.89
CA ILE A 597 15.83 24.46 6.01
C ILE A 597 14.34 24.51 5.67
N GLY A 598 13.91 23.67 4.71
CA GLY A 598 12.52 23.45 4.33
C GLY A 598 12.05 22.06 4.70
N ILE A 599 10.74 21.89 4.79
CA ILE A 599 10.09 20.60 5.08
C ILE A 599 8.90 20.39 4.14
N TRP A 600 8.67 19.15 3.70
CA TRP A 600 7.46 18.83 2.97
C TRP A 600 7.02 17.39 3.19
N GLY A 601 5.74 17.14 2.90
CA GLY A 601 5.16 15.82 2.95
C GLY A 601 3.78 15.78 2.30
N TRP A 602 3.30 14.55 2.08
CA TRP A 602 2.03 14.26 1.45
C TRP A 602 1.11 13.53 2.42
N SER A 603 -0.21 13.84 2.41
CA SER A 603 -1.20 13.17 3.27
C SER A 603 -0.85 13.36 4.74
N TYR A 604 -0.64 12.29 5.50
CA TYR A 604 -0.14 12.38 6.88
C TYR A 604 1.16 13.18 6.96
N GLY A 605 2.07 13.04 5.97
CA GLY A 605 3.27 13.87 5.88
C GLY A 605 2.98 15.36 5.68
N GLY A 606 1.90 15.70 4.98
CA GLY A 606 1.39 17.07 4.91
C GLY A 606 0.92 17.59 6.26
N PHE A 607 0.16 16.79 7.00
CA PHE A 607 -0.23 17.07 8.38
C PHE A 607 0.98 17.27 9.29
N CYS A 608 1.96 16.40 9.25
CA CYS A 608 3.18 16.51 10.04
C CYS A 608 4.04 17.73 9.63
N THR A 609 4.01 18.12 8.35
CA THR A 609 4.64 19.36 7.91
C THR A 609 4.01 20.57 8.60
N LEU A 610 2.67 20.66 8.62
CA LEU A 610 1.94 21.76 9.29
C LEU A 610 2.18 21.76 10.80
N MET A 611 2.14 20.60 11.44
CA MET A 611 2.42 20.45 12.87
C MET A 611 3.87 20.84 13.21
N SER A 612 4.84 20.50 12.36
CA SER A 612 6.25 20.84 12.53
C SER A 612 6.51 22.34 12.40
N MET A 613 5.85 23.00 11.43
CA MET A 613 5.97 24.45 11.24
C MET A 613 5.26 25.27 12.33
N SER A 614 4.42 24.64 13.15
CA SER A 614 3.70 25.25 14.28
C SER A 614 4.05 24.62 15.64
N GLU A 615 5.17 23.89 15.71
CA GLU A 615 5.62 23.20 16.94
C GLU A 615 6.03 24.18 18.05
N GLY A 616 6.44 25.38 17.66
CA GLY A 616 6.83 26.47 18.59
C GLY A 616 8.29 26.87 18.48
N ARG A 617 9.17 26.02 17.94
CA ARG A 617 10.57 26.35 17.62
C ARG A 617 10.69 26.68 16.13
N PRO A 618 11.06 27.91 15.73
CA PRO A 618 11.02 28.36 14.33
C PRO A 618 12.29 27.89 13.58
N VAL A 619 12.33 26.62 13.19
CA VAL A 619 13.48 26.02 12.48
C VAL A 619 13.28 25.92 10.97
N PHE A 620 12.02 25.92 10.50
CA PHE A 620 11.71 25.82 9.07
C PHE A 620 11.42 27.16 8.45
N LYS A 621 12.16 27.53 7.39
CA LYS A 621 11.94 28.77 6.64
C LYS A 621 10.80 28.65 5.63
N ALA A 622 10.59 27.46 5.08
CA ALA A 622 9.51 27.16 4.14
C ALA A 622 9.00 25.74 4.30
N GLY A 623 7.72 25.51 3.98
CA GLY A 623 7.14 24.19 3.94
C GLY A 623 6.12 24.03 2.83
N VAL A 624 5.90 22.75 2.45
CA VAL A 624 4.86 22.36 1.49
C VAL A 624 4.05 21.21 2.05
N ALA A 625 2.74 21.41 2.19
CA ALA A 625 1.80 20.40 2.63
C ALA A 625 0.92 19.95 1.45
N VAL A 626 1.05 18.68 1.04
CA VAL A 626 0.27 18.13 -0.07
C VAL A 626 -0.84 17.26 0.49
N ALA A 627 -2.10 17.59 0.13
CA ALA A 627 -3.31 16.88 0.55
C ALA A 627 -3.34 16.57 2.08
N PRO A 628 -3.09 17.58 2.94
CA PRO A 628 -2.92 17.35 4.36
C PRO A 628 -4.26 17.14 5.08
N PRO A 629 -4.40 16.16 5.99
CA PRO A 629 -5.32 16.29 7.10
C PRO A 629 -4.94 17.52 7.95
N THR A 630 -5.90 18.30 8.38
CA THR A 630 -5.68 19.47 9.25
C THR A 630 -6.46 19.34 10.56
N SER A 631 -7.43 18.45 10.57
CA SER A 631 -8.12 17.99 11.78
C SER A 631 -8.56 16.55 11.56
N PHE A 632 -8.21 15.65 12.46
CA PHE A 632 -8.68 14.26 12.40
C PHE A 632 -10.19 14.11 12.69
N ARG A 633 -10.88 15.18 13.11
CA ARG A 633 -12.34 15.24 13.13
C ARG A 633 -12.96 15.19 11.72
N PHE A 634 -12.18 15.49 10.68
CA PHE A 634 -12.61 15.47 9.28
C PHE A 634 -12.25 14.16 8.57
N TYR A 635 -11.48 13.30 9.21
CA TYR A 635 -11.03 12.02 8.65
C TYR A 635 -11.93 10.86 9.11
N ASP A 636 -11.79 9.69 8.46
CA ASP A 636 -12.70 8.57 8.69
C ASP A 636 -12.57 7.95 10.08
N THR A 637 -13.62 7.18 10.46
CA THR A 637 -13.71 6.51 11.76
C THR A 637 -12.64 5.46 11.97
N VAL A 638 -12.45 4.53 11.01
CA VAL A 638 -11.64 3.33 11.22
C VAL A 638 -10.16 3.68 11.42
N TYR A 639 -9.59 4.50 10.53
CA TYR A 639 -8.22 4.98 10.67
C TYR A 639 -8.04 5.84 11.92
N THR A 640 -8.85 6.88 12.02
CA THR A 640 -8.66 7.89 13.05
C THR A 640 -8.86 7.33 14.45
N GLU A 641 -9.93 6.57 14.67
CA GLU A 641 -10.25 6.04 15.98
C GLU A 641 -9.32 4.90 16.41
N ARG A 642 -8.70 4.18 15.47
CA ARG A 642 -7.63 3.23 15.76
C ARG A 642 -6.49 3.88 16.54
N TYR A 643 -6.11 5.10 16.18
CA TYR A 643 -4.99 5.81 16.76
C TYR A 643 -5.39 6.86 17.81
N MET A 644 -6.61 7.38 17.77
CA MET A 644 -7.05 8.52 18.57
C MET A 644 -8.25 8.22 19.46
N ARG A 645 -8.91 7.06 19.33
CA ARG A 645 -10.25 6.79 19.86
C ARG A 645 -11.26 7.79 19.30
N THR A 646 -12.46 7.89 19.90
CA THR A 646 -13.45 8.86 19.47
C THR A 646 -13.14 10.28 19.96
N PRO A 647 -13.61 11.34 19.27
CA PRO A 647 -13.46 12.72 19.74
C PRO A 647 -14.06 12.99 21.13
N LYS A 648 -15.07 12.22 21.53
CA LYS A 648 -15.68 12.31 22.85
C LYS A 648 -14.76 11.78 23.95
N GLU A 649 -14.03 10.72 23.66
CA GLU A 649 -13.09 10.08 24.62
C GLU A 649 -11.78 10.84 24.71
N ASN A 650 -11.33 11.50 23.63
CA ASN A 650 -10.01 12.12 23.50
C ASN A 650 -10.08 13.53 22.91
N ALA A 651 -10.98 14.38 23.41
CA ALA A 651 -11.15 15.72 22.88
C ALA A 651 -9.83 16.51 22.79
N ALA A 652 -9.01 16.44 23.81
CA ALA A 652 -7.72 17.16 23.87
C ALA A 652 -6.74 16.75 22.76
N GLY A 653 -6.68 15.46 22.41
CA GLY A 653 -5.82 14.99 21.31
C GLY A 653 -6.32 15.47 19.94
N TYR A 654 -7.64 15.51 19.75
CA TYR A 654 -8.25 16.03 18.51
C TYR A 654 -8.11 17.53 18.35
N ASP A 655 -8.14 18.28 19.46
CA ASP A 655 -8.10 19.74 19.44
C ASP A 655 -6.67 20.28 19.25
N ASP A 656 -5.65 19.47 19.45
CA ASP A 656 -4.26 19.81 19.14
C ASP A 656 -3.93 19.46 17.69
N ASN A 657 -4.17 20.40 16.77
CA ASN A 657 -4.10 20.20 15.34
C ASN A 657 -3.63 21.48 14.61
N PRO A 658 -3.30 21.44 13.31
CA PRO A 658 -2.90 22.61 12.53
C PRO A 658 -3.87 23.79 12.62
N ILE A 659 -5.18 23.55 12.62
CA ILE A 659 -6.19 24.64 12.68
C ILE A 659 -6.08 25.39 13.99
N SER A 660 -6.02 24.70 15.12
CA SER A 660 -5.86 25.30 16.44
C SER A 660 -4.50 25.96 16.66
N ARG A 661 -3.51 25.64 15.84
CA ARG A 661 -2.15 26.17 15.87
C ARG A 661 -1.87 27.19 14.75
N ALA A 662 -2.89 27.67 14.04
CA ALA A 662 -2.71 28.54 12.89
C ALA A 662 -1.91 29.81 13.24
N ASP A 663 -2.12 30.38 14.41
CA ASP A 663 -1.39 31.54 14.94
C ASP A 663 0.11 31.27 15.17
N LYS A 664 0.49 30.01 15.36
CA LYS A 664 1.88 29.57 15.59
C LYS A 664 2.62 29.22 14.30
N LEU A 665 1.95 29.25 13.15
CA LEU A 665 2.62 28.97 11.87
C LEU A 665 3.82 29.91 11.72
N ASN A 666 4.98 29.30 11.44
CA ASN A 666 6.23 30.02 11.17
C ASN A 666 6.85 29.53 9.85
N GLY A 667 7.33 30.49 9.04
CA GLY A 667 7.87 30.21 7.70
C GLY A 667 6.82 30.31 6.59
N ALA A 668 7.30 30.31 5.35
CA ALA A 668 6.45 30.39 4.16
C ALA A 668 5.76 29.05 3.88
N LEU A 669 4.45 29.06 3.65
CA LEU A 669 3.64 27.84 3.45
C LEU A 669 2.99 27.79 2.08
N LEU A 670 3.15 26.66 1.39
CA LEU A 670 2.38 26.25 0.22
C LEU A 670 1.52 25.03 0.55
N ILE A 671 0.22 25.08 0.25
CA ILE A 671 -0.71 23.97 0.38
C ILE A 671 -1.13 23.54 -1.03
N CYS A 672 -1.10 22.23 -1.30
CA CYS A 672 -1.56 21.66 -2.57
C CYS A 672 -2.63 20.61 -2.30
N HIS A 673 -3.79 20.66 -3.00
CA HIS A 673 -4.87 19.70 -2.77
C HIS A 673 -5.64 19.37 -4.06
N GLY A 674 -6.08 18.13 -4.18
CA GLY A 674 -7.01 17.69 -5.22
C GLY A 674 -8.46 18.02 -4.82
N LEU A 675 -9.22 18.69 -5.69
CA LEU A 675 -10.58 19.08 -5.36
C LEU A 675 -11.57 17.91 -5.24
N ALA A 676 -11.25 16.78 -5.90
CA ALA A 676 -12.03 15.54 -5.83
C ALA A 676 -11.33 14.47 -4.97
N ASP A 677 -10.63 14.89 -3.94
CA ASP A 677 -10.00 13.99 -2.97
C ASP A 677 -11.09 13.36 -2.09
N ASP A 678 -11.35 12.07 -2.34
CA ASP A 678 -12.37 11.27 -1.65
C ASP A 678 -11.86 10.65 -0.34
N ASN A 679 -10.57 10.79 -0.07
CA ASN A 679 -9.89 10.27 1.12
C ASN A 679 -9.66 11.39 2.15
N VAL A 680 -8.75 12.30 1.88
CA VAL A 680 -8.53 13.52 2.67
C VAL A 680 -9.31 14.64 2.01
N HIS A 681 -10.49 14.92 2.50
CA HIS A 681 -11.41 15.89 1.89
C HIS A 681 -10.76 17.29 1.77
N PRO A 682 -10.99 18.04 0.67
CA PRO A 682 -10.53 19.43 0.52
C PRO A 682 -10.99 20.36 1.64
N GLN A 683 -12.04 19.99 2.38
CA GLN A 683 -12.46 20.64 3.61
C GLN A 683 -11.29 20.90 4.57
N ASN A 684 -10.34 19.95 4.68
CA ASN A 684 -9.15 20.12 5.51
C ASN A 684 -8.34 21.36 5.13
N THR A 685 -8.10 21.57 3.84
CA THR A 685 -7.40 22.75 3.34
C THR A 685 -8.23 24.01 3.57
N PHE A 686 -9.50 24.02 3.22
CA PHE A 686 -10.34 25.21 3.32
C PHE A 686 -10.55 25.70 4.75
N GLU A 687 -10.78 24.78 5.70
CA GLU A 687 -10.91 25.13 7.12
C GLU A 687 -9.58 25.63 7.72
N TYR A 688 -8.44 25.08 7.27
CA TYR A 688 -7.14 25.56 7.71
C TYR A 688 -6.81 26.91 7.10
N SER A 689 -7.14 27.14 5.83
CA SER A 689 -6.96 28.43 5.16
C SER A 689 -7.76 29.53 5.85
N GLU A 690 -9.01 29.27 6.23
CA GLU A 690 -9.80 30.22 7.03
C GLU A 690 -9.12 30.52 8.37
N ALA A 691 -8.62 29.51 9.07
CA ALA A 691 -7.90 29.71 10.33
C ALA A 691 -6.62 30.55 10.17
N LEU A 692 -5.87 30.35 9.08
CA LEU A 692 -4.69 31.15 8.77
C LEU A 692 -5.05 32.62 8.45
N VAL A 693 -6.14 32.85 7.69
CA VAL A 693 -6.63 34.21 7.42
C VAL A 693 -7.02 34.90 8.72
N GLN A 694 -7.73 34.24 9.62
CA GLN A 694 -8.11 34.82 10.91
C GLN A 694 -6.93 35.04 11.86
N ALA A 695 -5.83 34.26 11.67
CA ALA A 695 -4.58 34.44 12.39
C ALA A 695 -3.61 35.46 11.74
N ASP A 696 -4.04 36.15 10.66
CA ASP A 696 -3.22 37.08 9.87
C ASP A 696 -1.90 36.48 9.37
N LYS A 697 -1.98 35.26 8.83
CA LYS A 697 -0.85 34.50 8.29
C LYS A 697 -0.91 34.42 6.77
N ASP A 698 0.20 34.70 6.11
CA ASP A 698 0.35 34.53 4.67
C ASP A 698 0.61 33.07 4.30
N PHE A 699 -0.02 32.62 3.22
CA PHE A 699 0.16 31.30 2.63
C PHE A 699 -0.22 31.31 1.14
N LYS A 700 0.13 30.22 0.41
CA LYS A 700 -0.35 29.99 -0.95
C LYS A 700 -1.04 28.64 -1.07
N GLU A 701 -2.00 28.56 -1.99
CA GLU A 701 -2.74 27.34 -2.33
C GLU A 701 -2.66 27.03 -3.81
N ASN A 702 -2.49 25.73 -4.14
CA ASN A 702 -2.67 25.18 -5.48
C ASN A 702 -3.75 24.09 -5.44
N ILE A 703 -4.92 24.39 -6.01
CA ILE A 703 -6.05 23.46 -6.09
C ILE A 703 -6.07 22.79 -7.46
N TYR A 704 -6.19 21.46 -7.48
CA TYR A 704 -6.19 20.64 -8.69
C TYR A 704 -7.60 20.10 -8.97
N THR A 705 -8.24 20.68 -9.98
CA THR A 705 -9.62 20.36 -10.40
C THR A 705 -9.78 18.88 -10.73
N ASN A 706 -10.83 18.23 -10.19
CA ASN A 706 -11.18 16.82 -10.39
C ASN A 706 -10.06 15.81 -10.04
N ARG A 707 -9.05 16.20 -9.29
CA ARG A 707 -7.96 15.30 -8.87
C ARG A 707 -8.27 14.72 -7.50
N ASN A 708 -8.08 13.40 -7.38
CA ASN A 708 -8.17 12.67 -6.11
C ASN A 708 -6.89 12.83 -5.28
N HIS A 709 -6.77 12.03 -4.23
CA HIS A 709 -5.65 12.05 -3.29
C HIS A 709 -4.26 11.89 -3.92
N SER A 710 -4.18 11.22 -5.06
CA SER A 710 -2.91 10.98 -5.77
C SER A 710 -2.44 12.17 -6.62
N ILE A 711 -3.30 13.14 -6.92
CA ILE A 711 -3.01 14.35 -7.72
C ILE A 711 -2.20 14.01 -9.00
N PHE A 712 -2.78 13.28 -9.91
CA PHE A 712 -2.12 12.86 -11.14
C PHE A 712 -3.05 12.96 -12.35
N GLY A 713 -2.52 12.69 -13.54
CA GLY A 713 -3.22 12.71 -14.83
C GLY A 713 -2.75 13.86 -15.72
N GLY A 714 -2.42 13.55 -16.96
CA GLY A 714 -1.81 14.51 -17.89
C GLY A 714 -0.54 15.14 -17.32
N ASN A 715 -0.48 16.46 -17.29
CA ASN A 715 0.67 17.22 -16.75
C ASN A 715 0.60 17.49 -15.24
N THR A 716 -0.42 17.01 -14.55
CA THR A 716 -0.72 17.43 -13.15
C THR A 716 0.43 17.13 -12.20
N ARG A 717 0.97 15.91 -12.22
CA ARG A 717 2.08 15.53 -11.34
C ARG A 717 3.35 16.34 -11.61
N ARG A 718 3.67 16.60 -12.88
CA ARG A 718 4.79 17.44 -13.26
C ARG A 718 4.61 18.88 -12.79
N HIS A 719 3.41 19.43 -12.94
CA HIS A 719 3.08 20.77 -12.45
C HIS A 719 3.24 20.85 -10.93
N LEU A 720 2.70 19.89 -10.17
CA LEU A 720 2.81 19.84 -8.72
C LEU A 720 4.27 19.84 -8.27
N LEU A 721 5.11 18.94 -8.79
CA LEU A 721 6.52 18.85 -8.39
C LEU A 721 7.32 20.11 -8.79
N ARG A 722 6.98 20.72 -9.92
CA ARG A 722 7.58 22.01 -10.29
C ARG A 722 7.21 23.11 -9.31
N GLN A 723 5.94 23.21 -8.91
CA GLN A 723 5.49 24.21 -7.91
C GLN A 723 6.17 24.02 -6.56
N ILE A 724 6.35 22.78 -6.11
CA ILE A 724 7.11 22.46 -4.89
C ILE A 724 8.56 22.93 -5.04
N THR A 725 9.21 22.64 -6.16
CA THR A 725 10.60 23.05 -6.41
C THR A 725 10.76 24.56 -6.47
N GLU A 726 9.89 25.26 -7.20
CA GLU A 726 9.89 26.72 -7.31
C GLU A 726 9.67 27.37 -5.94
N TRP A 727 8.73 26.84 -5.14
CA TRP A 727 8.50 27.31 -3.77
C TRP A 727 9.76 27.28 -2.90
N PHE A 728 10.50 26.16 -2.92
CA PHE A 728 11.76 26.08 -2.19
C PHE A 728 12.86 26.95 -2.79
N ASN A 729 12.94 27.08 -4.11
CA ASN A 729 13.91 27.98 -4.74
C ASN A 729 13.69 29.45 -4.34
N ASP A 730 12.44 29.89 -4.26
CA ASP A 730 12.09 31.27 -3.91
C ASP A 730 12.35 31.61 -2.43
N HIS A 731 12.36 30.61 -1.54
CA HIS A 731 12.43 30.84 -0.11
C HIS A 731 13.72 30.34 0.56
N LEU A 732 14.44 29.37 -0.04
CA LEU A 732 15.64 28.79 0.58
C LEU A 732 16.95 29.15 -0.11
N LYS A 733 16.91 29.90 -1.21
CA LYS A 733 18.11 30.36 -1.94
C LYS A 733 18.35 31.86 -1.82
#